data_537c836badf280ba88e59f7018315daa
#
_entry.id   537c836badf280ba88e59f7018315daa
#
_cell.length_a   1.000
_cell.length_b   1.000
_cell.length_c   1.000
_cell.angle_alpha   90.00
_cell.angle_beta   90.00
_cell.angle_gamma   90.00
#
_symmetry.space_group_name_H-M   'P 1'
#
loop_
_entity.id
_entity.type
_entity.pdbx_description
1 polymer ?
#
loop_
_entity_poly.entity_id
_entity_poly.type
_entity_poly.pdbx_seq_one_letter_code
_entity_poly.pdbx_strand_id
1 'polypeptide(L)'
;TRLVSAQSGQLSGQLSGQMPEPFNGQTPSLPSINDVPDLGTPQFELPSLDQQPLSDFSDYGSTQPPGGQPSGEVSSGPAASSDSKLAITARDSKVSLNFKTFPNPDRPDERISLGVGGVRIAIDSSKIANAQMFRTDKEKMLVILADSVVQWQRTLPDGTTNNELYLEGNVVFAKDRRVIYAQRMYYNVERAQGTILKAEVLTPVPEYRGLVRLKADVVQQVDENRLQAYGTAFTSSRLGVPRYWLQSRQMDLTRQPVQQIDPVTGQPQFDPATGQPKIGDEYFAQSVANRVYIGQVPVFAWPRFSTSLNDPSLYLTEFAINNDRIFGTQIHTGFDLYKVLGIQTPPRGTNWTGVLDYLSERGVGYGTKFDYRRNGLFGIPGQVQGSYKSWFINDEGLDFLGRRRFNLVPEETFRGRVVGKHRHNIAPGFSVRGELGYVSDRNFLEQFYEREWDTSKDATTGLWVERNFGTQSYNLIADLQVNDFFTQTSWLPRLDQFTLGQPIFGDRAFFNSHSHAGYGRMRVATTPTDPTDAAFFDPLAWEADVDGFRVGTRQEINVPLQLGPTKVVPYALTDFTYWQEALDGNDLFRAAGQVGVRSSLPVWKVDPTVQSELLNLNGLAHKVTFDLDAFYADASQDINELPLYDALDDDSQEHFRRRFAFSTFGIAAGGDTPLRYDERSFALRSGLQGNVTSPSAEIFDDLSAIKLGVRQRWQTKRGAPGRERIIDLVNLDVQGIIYPDADSDNFGAAAGMVNYDFRYHIGDRVSLVSDGFFDFFQEGLRTVSVGAYAERPEVGNIYLGVRSIEGPISSNIITGTGTYRMSDKWGLKGGLQVDFGEAGTIGQRVGVVYIGESFLFELAVNYDANRDNLGLRFGFEPRFLPKPKLFRPGGVAIAPAGSRWLE
;
A
#
# COMPACT_ATOMS: atom_id res chain seq x y z
N THR A 1 -15.77 -14.73 -17.16
CA THR A 1 -14.74 -13.68 -17.14
C THR A 1 -13.70 -13.93 -16.03
N ARG A 2 -14.08 -14.48 -14.89
CA ARG A 2 -13.20 -14.79 -13.77
C ARG A 2 -12.34 -16.03 -13.96
N LEU A 3 -12.91 -17.12 -14.48
CA LEU A 3 -12.17 -18.36 -14.77
C LEU A 3 -10.96 -18.10 -15.68
N VAL A 4 -11.10 -17.16 -16.60
CA VAL A 4 -10.03 -16.81 -17.56
C VAL A 4 -8.84 -16.12 -16.93
N SER A 5 -9.05 -15.25 -15.94
CA SER A 5 -7.94 -14.56 -15.26
C SER A 5 -7.17 -15.45 -14.29
N ALA A 6 -7.84 -16.40 -13.64
CA ALA A 6 -7.20 -17.36 -12.75
C ALA A 6 -6.34 -18.36 -13.53
N GLN A 7 -6.85 -18.84 -14.66
CA GLN A 7 -6.16 -19.83 -15.50
C GLN A 7 -4.88 -19.30 -16.16
N SER A 8 -4.89 -18.04 -16.62
CA SER A 8 -3.68 -17.45 -17.22
C SER A 8 -2.57 -17.10 -16.20
N GLY A 9 -2.93 -16.89 -14.95
CA GLY A 9 -1.99 -16.60 -13.87
C GLY A 9 -1.18 -17.80 -13.40
N GLN A 10 -1.77 -18.98 -13.41
CA GLN A 10 -1.12 -20.19 -12.90
C GLN A 10 -0.01 -20.73 -13.82
N LEU A 11 -0.17 -20.65 -15.13
CA LEU A 11 0.86 -21.11 -16.07
C LEU A 11 2.15 -20.29 -16.04
N SER A 12 2.07 -18.99 -15.74
CA SER A 12 3.26 -18.14 -15.66
C SER A 12 4.04 -18.25 -14.35
N GLY A 13 3.40 -18.67 -13.28
CA GLY A 13 4.04 -18.82 -11.96
C GLY A 13 4.87 -20.09 -11.81
N GLN A 14 4.53 -21.14 -12.52
CA GLN A 14 5.15 -22.44 -12.32
C GLN A 14 6.50 -22.64 -13.05
N LEU A 15 6.73 -21.95 -14.16
CA LEU A 15 7.98 -22.07 -14.91
C LEU A 15 9.09 -21.09 -14.45
N SER A 16 8.75 -20.11 -13.58
CA SER A 16 9.72 -19.15 -13.03
C SER A 16 10.42 -19.62 -11.74
N GLY A 17 10.13 -20.80 -11.25
CA GLY A 17 10.42 -21.22 -9.88
C GLY A 17 11.83 -21.70 -9.56
N GLN A 18 12.80 -21.66 -10.45
CA GLN A 18 14.17 -22.07 -10.13
C GLN A 18 15.24 -21.35 -10.96
N MET A 19 15.42 -20.07 -10.76
CA MET A 19 16.69 -19.42 -11.11
C MET A 19 17.12 -18.48 -9.99
N PRO A 20 18.44 -18.38 -9.71
CA PRO A 20 18.93 -17.35 -8.80
C PRO A 20 18.48 -15.98 -9.32
N GLU A 21 18.02 -15.12 -8.40
CA GLU A 21 17.58 -13.78 -8.73
C GLU A 21 18.56 -13.07 -9.66
N PRO A 22 18.12 -12.60 -10.82
CA PRO A 22 18.90 -11.61 -11.53
C PRO A 22 18.82 -10.32 -10.74
N PHE A 23 19.96 -9.71 -10.56
CA PHE A 23 20.19 -8.39 -10.00
C PHE A 23 18.96 -7.48 -9.99
N ASN A 24 18.66 -6.92 -8.82
CA ASN A 24 17.65 -5.89 -8.55
C ASN A 24 17.78 -4.70 -9.53
N GLY A 25 17.27 -4.85 -10.73
CA GLY A 25 16.88 -3.73 -11.57
C GLY A 25 15.41 -3.49 -11.29
N GLN A 26 15.08 -2.50 -10.46
CA GLN A 26 13.72 -2.00 -10.31
C GLN A 26 13.20 -1.63 -11.70
N THR A 27 12.45 -2.55 -12.32
CA THR A 27 11.55 -2.16 -13.39
C THR A 27 10.52 -1.22 -12.76
N PRO A 28 10.25 -0.05 -13.33
CA PRO A 28 9.12 0.74 -12.91
C PRO A 28 7.88 -0.14 -13.09
N SER A 29 7.31 -0.57 -11.98
CA SER A 29 6.01 -1.23 -11.98
C SER A 29 5.01 -0.25 -12.59
N LEU A 30 4.29 -0.67 -13.60
CA LEU A 30 3.12 0.08 -14.04
C LEU A 30 2.16 0.16 -12.83
N PRO A 31 1.59 1.35 -12.56
CA PRO A 31 0.66 1.50 -11.45
C PRO A 31 -0.54 0.57 -11.66
N SER A 32 -0.92 -0.13 -10.61
CA SER A 32 -2.16 -0.91 -10.61
C SER A 32 -3.36 0.03 -10.80
N ILE A 33 -4.52 -0.50 -11.19
CA ILE A 33 -5.76 0.32 -11.20
C ILE A 33 -6.07 0.88 -9.81
N ASN A 34 -5.56 0.22 -8.79
CA ASN A 34 -5.62 0.70 -7.42
C ASN A 34 -4.63 1.83 -7.16
N ASP A 35 -3.59 1.94 -7.99
CA ASP A 35 -2.56 2.97 -8.02
C ASP A 35 -2.76 3.99 -9.14
N VAL A 36 -3.97 4.03 -9.77
CA VAL A 36 -4.33 5.24 -10.51
C VAL A 36 -4.07 6.38 -9.54
N PRO A 37 -3.07 7.25 -9.81
CA PRO A 37 -2.69 8.28 -8.85
C PRO A 37 -3.97 9.00 -8.50
N ASP A 38 -4.34 8.89 -7.25
CA ASP A 38 -5.45 9.66 -6.74
C ASP A 38 -5.14 11.10 -7.13
N LEU A 39 -5.99 11.76 -7.91
CA LEU A 39 -5.87 13.20 -8.15
C LEU A 39 -5.76 13.96 -6.82
N GLY A 40 -5.84 13.22 -5.71
CA GLY A 40 -5.69 13.67 -4.34
C GLY A 40 -4.34 14.23 -3.95
N THR A 41 -3.25 13.93 -4.63
CA THR A 41 -1.98 14.61 -4.41
C THR A 41 -1.37 15.04 -5.72
N PRO A 42 -1.84 16.13 -6.33
CA PRO A 42 -0.97 16.80 -7.26
C PRO A 42 0.28 17.16 -6.45
N GLN A 43 1.42 16.65 -6.86
CA GLN A 43 2.70 17.21 -6.46
C GLN A 43 2.73 18.62 -7.05
N PHE A 44 2.05 19.56 -6.39
CA PHE A 44 2.33 20.96 -6.64
C PHE A 44 3.74 21.18 -6.09
N GLU A 45 4.73 21.19 -6.96
CA GLU A 45 5.76 22.18 -6.79
C GLU A 45 5.06 23.51 -6.91
N LEU A 46 4.67 24.03 -5.80
CA LEU A 46 4.46 25.46 -5.69
C LEU A 46 5.75 26.07 -6.19
N PRO A 47 5.71 27.13 -7.04
CA PRO A 47 6.84 28.01 -7.16
C PRO A 47 7.26 28.25 -5.73
N SER A 48 8.44 27.80 -5.41
CA SER A 48 8.97 27.76 -4.05
C SER A 48 8.82 29.17 -3.48
N LEU A 49 7.92 29.31 -2.53
CA LEU A 49 7.97 30.44 -1.58
C LEU A 49 9.35 30.47 -0.86
N ASP A 50 10.15 29.43 -1.07
CA ASP A 50 11.54 29.33 -0.65
C ASP A 50 12.47 30.33 -1.35
N GLN A 51 12.04 31.06 -2.39
CA GLN A 51 12.97 31.92 -3.14
C GLN A 51 12.75 33.42 -2.97
N GLN A 52 11.77 33.93 -2.27
CA GLN A 52 11.64 35.38 -2.16
C GLN A 52 11.74 36.04 -0.79
N PRO A 53 11.29 35.51 0.36
CA PRO A 53 11.59 36.20 1.64
C PRO A 53 12.75 35.59 2.42
N LEU A 54 13.29 34.39 2.09
CA LEU A 54 14.36 33.76 2.85
C LEU A 54 15.75 33.94 2.23
N SER A 55 15.84 34.21 0.94
CA SER A 55 17.12 34.56 0.28
C SER A 55 17.68 35.91 0.79
N ASP A 56 16.82 36.83 1.17
CA ASP A 56 17.26 38.12 1.76
C ASP A 56 17.86 37.95 3.16
N PHE A 57 17.58 36.86 3.88
CA PHE A 57 18.14 36.59 5.19
C PHE A 57 19.49 35.85 5.17
N SER A 58 19.80 35.07 4.12
CA SER A 58 21.06 34.39 4.01
C SER A 58 22.20 35.28 3.46
N ASP A 59 21.87 36.33 2.70
CA ASP A 59 22.85 37.27 2.16
C ASP A 59 23.37 38.30 3.16
N TYR A 60 22.73 38.43 4.32
CA TYR A 60 23.23 39.35 5.37
C TYR A 60 24.42 38.81 6.19
N GLY A 61 24.86 37.58 5.90
CA GLY A 61 25.93 36.92 6.64
C GLY A 61 27.33 36.87 5.97
N SER A 62 27.47 37.24 4.72
CA SER A 62 28.74 36.94 4.00
C SER A 62 29.18 37.94 2.95
N THR A 63 29.01 39.25 3.10
CA THR A 63 29.69 40.19 2.24
C THR A 63 30.79 40.88 3.02
N GLN A 64 32.06 40.49 2.78
CA GLN A 64 33.19 41.38 3.00
C GLN A 64 33.07 42.58 2.06
N PRO A 65 33.24 43.83 2.54
CA PRO A 65 33.19 44.98 1.68
C PRO A 65 34.47 45.09 0.82
N PRO A 66 34.36 45.53 -0.46
CA PRO A 66 35.54 45.91 -1.23
C PRO A 66 36.16 47.18 -0.65
N GLY A 67 37.49 47.17 -0.56
CA GLY A 67 38.26 48.22 0.03
C GLY A 67 38.07 49.59 -0.64
N GLY A 68 37.83 50.60 0.15
CA GLY A 68 37.80 51.99 -0.24
C GLY A 68 37.54 52.83 1.00
N GLN A 69 38.59 53.47 1.56
CA GLN A 69 38.41 54.45 2.62
C GLN A 69 37.61 55.68 2.16
N PRO A 70 36.73 56.18 2.99
CA PRO A 70 36.91 57.57 3.45
C PRO A 70 36.72 57.76 4.97
N SER A 71 37.58 58.57 5.49
CA SER A 71 37.59 59.12 6.83
C SER A 71 36.28 59.86 7.21
N GLY A 72 35.62 59.37 8.23
CA GLY A 72 34.53 60.08 8.90
C GLY A 72 34.23 59.36 10.22
N GLU A 73 34.58 59.99 11.33
CA GLU A 73 34.29 59.50 12.66
C GLU A 73 32.77 59.31 12.87
N VAL A 74 32.37 58.07 12.87
CA VAL A 74 31.05 57.64 13.36
C VAL A 74 31.32 56.92 14.67
N SER A 75 30.75 57.44 15.75
CA SER A 75 30.71 56.85 17.07
C SER A 75 30.21 55.42 16.99
N SER A 76 31.13 54.49 16.99
CA SER A 76 30.86 53.05 17.06
C SER A 76 30.39 52.71 18.49
N GLY A 77 29.19 52.20 18.65
CA GLY A 77 28.82 51.46 19.83
C GLY A 77 29.81 50.32 20.12
N PRO A 78 29.94 49.82 21.33
CA PRO A 78 30.99 48.93 21.75
C PRO A 78 31.03 47.67 20.86
N ALA A 79 32.16 47.43 20.25
CA ALA A 79 32.46 46.22 19.48
C ALA A 79 32.19 45.01 20.36
N ALA A 80 31.34 44.12 19.92
CA ALA A 80 31.09 42.85 20.60
C ALA A 80 32.39 42.09 20.76
N SER A 81 32.79 41.80 22.01
CA SER A 81 33.89 40.91 22.30
C SER A 81 33.54 39.51 21.74
N SER A 82 34.50 38.79 21.21
CA SER A 82 34.35 37.46 20.63
C SER A 82 33.74 36.42 21.57
N ASP A 83 33.44 36.79 22.78
CA ASP A 83 32.92 35.94 23.86
C ASP A 83 31.48 36.25 24.28
N SER A 84 30.81 37.24 23.67
CA SER A 84 29.45 37.64 24.07
C SER A 84 28.41 36.65 23.53
N LYS A 85 27.55 36.16 24.46
CA LYS A 85 26.40 35.26 24.11
C LYS A 85 25.30 35.96 23.30
N LEU A 86 25.28 37.28 23.37
CA LEU A 86 24.25 38.18 22.83
C LEU A 86 24.88 39.40 22.19
N ALA A 87 24.51 39.69 20.95
CA ALA A 87 24.90 40.91 20.26
C ALA A 87 23.67 41.69 19.81
N ILE A 88 23.62 42.99 20.10
CA ILE A 88 22.54 43.91 19.65
C ILE A 88 23.17 44.90 18.67
N THR A 89 22.61 44.93 17.45
CA THR A 89 23.09 45.82 16.35
C THR A 89 21.91 46.53 15.67
N ALA A 90 22.15 47.49 14.82
CA ALA A 90 21.11 48.06 13.99
C ALA A 90 20.51 47.03 13.06
N ARG A 91 19.21 47.12 12.81
CA ARG A 91 18.47 46.23 11.91
C ARG A 91 18.91 46.34 10.46
N ASP A 92 19.22 47.55 10.02
CA ASP A 92 19.69 47.89 8.70
C ASP A 92 20.89 48.87 8.82
N SER A 93 21.86 48.77 7.92
CA SER A 93 23.02 49.65 7.82
C SER A 93 22.63 51.12 7.50
N LYS A 94 21.41 51.35 7.00
CA LYS A 94 20.85 52.69 6.68
C LYS A 94 20.12 53.34 7.83
N VAL A 95 19.91 52.64 8.94
CA VAL A 95 19.16 53.15 10.11
C VAL A 95 20.11 53.35 11.27
N SER A 96 20.11 54.52 11.87
CA SER A 96 20.90 54.80 13.06
C SER A 96 20.22 54.24 14.31
N LEU A 97 20.83 53.28 14.98
CA LEU A 97 20.40 52.74 16.25
C LEU A 97 20.72 53.74 17.37
N ASN A 98 19.66 54.19 18.04
CA ASN A 98 19.85 54.97 19.26
C ASN A 98 19.91 53.99 20.45
N PHE A 99 21.12 53.76 20.97
CA PHE A 99 21.35 52.81 22.05
C PHE A 99 21.88 53.54 23.31
N LYS A 100 21.20 53.36 24.44
CA LYS A 100 21.59 53.94 25.70
C LYS A 100 21.65 52.87 26.79
N THR A 101 22.71 52.89 27.59
CA THR A 101 22.86 51.97 28.73
C THR A 101 23.04 52.79 30.01
N PHE A 102 22.33 52.35 31.03
CA PHE A 102 22.38 52.97 32.36
C PHE A 102 22.22 51.92 33.46
N PRO A 103 22.78 52.12 34.66
CA PRO A 103 22.57 51.19 35.78
C PRO A 103 21.12 51.24 36.26
N ASN A 104 20.57 50.12 36.75
CA ASN A 104 19.26 50.10 37.36
C ASN A 104 19.31 50.84 38.73
N PRO A 105 18.52 51.89 38.96
CA PRO A 105 18.53 52.63 40.24
C PRO A 105 18.18 51.75 41.43
N ASP A 106 17.31 50.77 41.25
CA ASP A 106 16.82 49.89 42.32
C ASP A 106 17.68 48.64 42.53
N ARG A 107 18.60 48.33 41.56
CA ARG A 107 19.46 47.14 41.58
C ARG A 107 20.82 47.44 40.99
N PRO A 108 21.85 47.70 41.83
CA PRO A 108 23.19 48.08 41.35
C PRO A 108 23.92 46.98 40.56
N ASP A 109 23.50 45.70 40.69
CA ASP A 109 24.01 44.54 40.00
C ASP A 109 23.39 44.37 38.59
N GLU A 110 22.49 45.27 38.17
CA GLU A 110 21.76 45.19 36.93
C GLU A 110 21.99 46.44 36.06
N ARG A 111 22.21 46.20 34.75
CA ARG A 111 22.31 47.25 33.74
C ARG A 111 21.08 47.21 32.83
N ILE A 112 20.54 48.34 32.49
CA ILE A 112 19.43 48.47 31.56
C ILE A 112 19.95 49.07 30.25
N SER A 113 19.73 48.46 29.14
CA SER A 113 20.05 48.97 27.83
C SER A 113 18.78 49.15 27.01
N LEU A 114 18.60 50.34 26.45
CA LEU A 114 17.47 50.74 25.62
C LEU A 114 17.99 50.95 24.18
N GLY A 115 17.43 50.20 23.21
CA GLY A 115 17.68 50.38 21.80
C GLY A 115 16.41 50.74 21.05
N VAL A 116 16.44 51.83 20.26
CA VAL A 116 15.29 52.31 19.49
C VAL A 116 15.74 52.67 18.07
N GLY A 117 14.86 52.48 17.08
CA GLY A 117 15.15 52.81 15.66
C GLY A 117 15.41 51.59 14.78
N GLY A 118 15.01 50.44 15.23
CA GLY A 118 15.18 49.16 14.50
C GLY A 118 16.42 48.40 14.99
N VAL A 119 16.20 47.28 15.70
CA VAL A 119 17.25 46.48 16.33
C VAL A 119 17.29 45.08 15.72
N ARG A 120 18.52 44.59 15.63
CA ARG A 120 18.84 43.17 15.28
C ARG A 120 19.61 42.56 16.45
N ILE A 121 19.03 41.53 17.04
CA ILE A 121 19.59 40.80 18.16
C ILE A 121 20.07 39.43 17.64
N ALA A 122 21.34 39.16 17.84
CA ALA A 122 21.92 37.86 17.49
C ALA A 122 22.30 37.11 18.78
N ILE A 123 21.77 35.91 18.97
CA ILE A 123 21.98 35.06 20.13
C ILE A 123 22.72 33.81 19.70
N ASP A 124 23.89 33.52 20.29
CA ASP A 124 24.64 32.30 20.04
C ASP A 124 24.06 31.14 20.87
N SER A 125 23.24 30.32 20.21
CA SER A 125 22.60 29.16 20.85
C SER A 125 23.56 28.09 21.36
N SER A 126 24.82 28.09 20.88
CA SER A 126 25.83 27.15 21.34
C SER A 126 26.40 27.47 22.72
N LYS A 127 26.27 28.74 23.15
CA LYS A 127 26.75 29.25 24.43
C LYS A 127 25.69 29.29 25.53
N ILE A 128 24.48 28.86 25.25
CA ILE A 128 23.35 28.78 26.19
C ILE A 128 23.14 27.35 26.61
N ALA A 129 23.27 27.02 27.89
CA ALA A 129 23.26 25.66 28.42
C ALA A 129 21.95 24.91 28.14
N ASN A 130 20.79 25.60 28.11
CA ASN A 130 19.46 25.01 28.01
C ASN A 130 18.74 25.34 26.69
N ALA A 131 19.47 25.74 25.66
CA ALA A 131 18.87 26.16 24.38
C ALA A 131 18.56 25.01 23.41
N GLN A 132 18.29 23.80 23.88
CA GLN A 132 18.05 22.63 22.99
C GLN A 132 16.87 22.82 22.05
N MET A 133 15.81 23.51 22.45
CA MET A 133 14.68 23.84 21.59
C MET A 133 15.07 24.71 20.38
N PHE A 134 16.19 25.39 20.48
CA PHE A 134 16.76 26.28 19.48
C PHE A 134 18.02 25.72 18.81
N ARG A 135 18.48 24.52 19.16
CA ARG A 135 19.60 23.87 18.50
C ARG A 135 19.15 23.22 17.21
N THR A 136 19.79 23.59 16.12
CA THR A 136 19.85 22.82 14.91
C THR A 136 21.30 22.54 14.58
N ASP A 137 21.55 21.40 13.91
CA ASP A 137 22.89 20.97 13.53
C ASP A 137 23.59 21.89 12.51
N LYS A 138 22.87 22.89 11.98
CA LYS A 138 23.34 23.75 10.88
C LYS A 138 23.55 25.22 11.22
N GLU A 139 22.77 25.82 12.12
CA GLU A 139 22.89 27.26 12.44
C GLU A 139 23.04 27.50 13.94
N LYS A 140 24.18 28.08 14.35
CA LYS A 140 24.47 28.38 15.73
C LYS A 140 23.90 29.72 16.21
N MET A 141 23.45 30.58 15.29
CA MET A 141 23.00 31.94 15.58
C MET A 141 21.50 32.07 15.42
N LEU A 142 20.86 32.62 16.45
CA LEU A 142 19.47 32.99 16.49
C LEU A 142 19.31 34.48 16.25
N VAL A 143 18.50 34.87 15.26
CA VAL A 143 18.33 36.28 14.91
C VAL A 143 16.90 36.73 15.23
N ILE A 144 16.78 37.83 16.00
CA ILE A 144 15.51 38.48 16.29
C ILE A 144 15.59 39.94 15.80
N LEU A 145 14.55 40.39 15.11
CA LEU A 145 14.40 41.77 14.65
C LEU A 145 13.25 42.41 15.41
N ALA A 146 13.39 43.69 15.78
CA ALA A 146 12.33 44.46 16.40
C ALA A 146 12.51 45.94 16.11
N ASP A 147 11.51 46.79 16.39
CA ASP A 147 11.65 48.23 16.28
C ASP A 147 12.37 48.82 17.50
N SER A 148 12.16 48.20 18.68
CA SER A 148 12.81 48.60 19.93
C SER A 148 13.10 47.42 20.85
N VAL A 149 14.11 47.57 21.70
CA VAL A 149 14.52 46.58 22.69
C VAL A 149 14.84 47.24 24.04
N VAL A 150 14.42 46.61 25.11
CA VAL A 150 14.93 46.83 26.45
C VAL A 150 15.64 45.57 26.90
N GLN A 151 16.90 45.67 27.26
CA GLN A 151 17.68 44.58 27.81
C GLN A 151 17.99 44.87 29.27
N TRP A 152 17.69 43.92 30.14
CA TRP A 152 18.18 43.89 31.51
C TRP A 152 19.29 42.85 31.57
N GLN A 153 20.48 43.30 31.97
CA GLN A 153 21.65 42.44 32.13
C GLN A 153 22.04 42.45 33.61
N ARG A 154 21.86 41.33 34.27
CA ARG A 154 22.18 41.14 35.65
C ARG A 154 23.40 40.25 35.82
N THR A 155 24.39 40.66 36.60
CA THR A 155 25.53 39.87 36.97
C THR A 155 25.24 39.13 38.28
N LEU A 156 25.26 37.80 38.24
CA LEU A 156 25.02 36.96 39.42
C LEU A 156 26.30 36.81 40.26
N PRO A 157 26.19 36.42 41.54
CA PRO A 157 27.34 36.30 42.46
C PRO A 157 28.41 35.26 41.99
N ASP A 158 28.04 34.32 41.13
CA ASP A 158 28.91 33.33 40.51
C ASP A 158 29.64 33.86 39.25
N GLY A 159 29.46 35.16 38.94
CA GLY A 159 30.05 35.79 37.74
C GLY A 159 29.30 35.52 36.46
N THR A 160 28.21 34.75 36.46
CA THR A 160 27.35 34.53 35.29
C THR A 160 26.45 35.72 35.06
N THR A 161 26.03 35.92 33.80
CA THR A 161 25.10 36.99 33.44
C THR A 161 23.74 36.40 33.08
N ASN A 162 22.66 37.03 33.64
CA ASN A 162 21.28 36.77 33.23
C ASN A 162 20.83 37.93 32.33
N ASN A 163 20.34 37.59 31.12
CA ASN A 163 19.88 38.54 30.14
C ASN A 163 18.38 38.40 29.92
N GLU A 164 17.64 39.45 30.16
CA GLU A 164 16.21 39.51 29.87
C GLU A 164 15.99 40.56 28.79
N LEU A 165 15.14 40.23 27.82
CA LEU A 165 14.85 41.06 26.67
C LEU A 165 13.36 41.37 26.60
N TYR A 166 13.00 42.63 26.46
CA TYR A 166 11.68 43.03 26.04
C TYR A 166 11.77 43.71 24.69
N LEU A 167 10.99 43.24 23.74
CA LEU A 167 10.99 43.62 22.35
C LEU A 167 9.62 44.13 21.96
N GLU A 168 9.55 45.22 21.24
CA GLU A 168 8.31 45.84 20.83
C GLU A 168 8.40 46.36 19.39
N GLY A 169 7.29 46.19 18.65
CA GLY A 169 7.13 46.61 17.27
C GLY A 169 7.78 45.72 16.27
N ASN A 170 7.00 45.22 15.34
CA ASN A 170 7.44 44.38 14.22
C ASN A 170 8.48 43.32 14.61
N VAL A 171 8.22 42.61 15.71
CA VAL A 171 9.12 41.56 16.18
C VAL A 171 9.07 40.42 15.23
N VAL A 172 10.23 40.05 14.63
CA VAL A 172 10.39 38.95 13.72
C VAL A 172 11.49 38.03 14.24
N PHE A 173 11.14 36.77 14.42
CA PHE A 173 12.04 35.76 14.88
C PHE A 173 12.10 34.63 13.81
N ALA A 174 13.25 34.43 13.22
CA ALA A 174 13.44 33.41 12.20
C ALA A 174 14.42 32.33 12.67
N LYS A 175 14.06 31.08 12.48
CA LYS A 175 14.90 29.91 12.73
C LYS A 175 14.57 28.80 11.75
N ASP A 176 15.54 28.34 10.99
CA ASP A 176 15.37 27.36 9.92
C ASP A 176 14.26 27.82 8.95
N ARG A 177 13.24 26.98 8.77
CA ARG A 177 12.05 27.27 7.96
C ARG A 177 10.89 27.85 8.79
N ARG A 178 11.10 28.20 10.06
CA ARG A 178 10.07 28.75 10.96
C ARG A 178 10.25 30.24 11.10
N VAL A 179 9.17 30.98 10.98
CA VAL A 179 9.16 32.41 11.19
C VAL A 179 8.04 32.76 12.17
N ILE A 180 8.35 33.53 13.19
CA ILE A 180 7.42 34.03 14.18
C ILE A 180 7.35 35.57 14.06
N TYR A 181 6.17 36.07 13.82
CA TYR A 181 5.85 37.49 13.89
C TYR A 181 5.12 37.78 15.20
N ALA A 182 5.44 38.87 15.84
CA ALA A 182 4.79 39.29 17.09
C ALA A 182 4.71 40.82 17.23
N GLN A 183 3.79 41.28 18.05
CA GLN A 183 3.76 42.69 18.43
C GLN A 183 4.76 42.97 19.53
N ARG A 184 4.83 42.10 20.54
CA ARG A 184 5.67 42.22 21.71
C ARG A 184 6.20 40.86 22.11
N MET A 185 7.42 40.86 22.65
CA MET A 185 8.04 39.63 23.15
C MET A 185 8.87 39.95 24.40
N TYR A 186 8.66 39.17 25.44
CA TYR A 186 9.57 39.14 26.60
C TYR A 186 10.28 37.79 26.58
N TYR A 187 11.60 37.79 26.79
CA TYR A 187 12.40 36.56 26.75
C TYR A 187 13.57 36.62 27.73
N ASN A 188 13.68 35.60 28.58
CA ASN A 188 14.86 35.35 29.42
C ASN A 188 15.77 34.33 28.70
N VAL A 189 16.96 34.81 28.36
CA VAL A 189 17.88 34.05 27.48
C VAL A 189 18.42 32.82 28.19
N GLU A 190 18.78 32.91 29.46
CA GLU A 190 19.41 31.82 30.23
C GLU A 190 18.41 30.78 30.68
N ARG A 191 17.19 31.15 30.97
CA ARG A 191 16.11 30.21 31.38
C ARG A 191 15.35 29.64 30.21
N ALA A 192 15.59 30.14 29.00
CA ALA A 192 14.81 29.77 27.81
C ALA A 192 13.29 29.88 28.04
N GLN A 193 12.87 30.94 28.74
CA GLN A 193 11.47 31.23 29.05
C GLN A 193 11.06 32.55 28.46
N GLY A 194 9.83 32.63 27.98
CA GLY A 194 9.36 33.87 27.39
C GLY A 194 7.86 33.87 27.12
N THR A 195 7.37 35.09 26.86
CA THR A 195 5.98 35.35 26.50
C THR A 195 5.92 36.21 25.25
N ILE A 196 5.12 35.81 24.29
CA ILE A 196 4.94 36.48 23.00
C ILE A 196 3.47 36.87 22.88
N LEU A 197 3.22 38.12 22.56
CA LEU A 197 1.87 38.66 22.42
C LEU A 197 1.52 38.87 20.96
N LYS A 198 0.29 38.50 20.58
CA LYS A 198 -0.21 38.58 19.20
C LYS A 198 0.72 37.90 18.23
N ALA A 199 1.07 36.62 18.54
CA ALA A 199 1.97 35.81 17.75
C ALA A 199 1.30 35.27 16.48
N GLU A 200 2.08 35.27 15.38
CA GLU A 200 1.77 34.55 14.17
C GLU A 200 2.99 33.69 13.80
N VAL A 201 2.82 32.38 13.83
CA VAL A 201 3.88 31.40 13.58
C VAL A 201 3.64 30.72 12.25
N LEU A 202 4.62 30.79 11.37
CA LEU A 202 4.68 30.02 10.13
C LEU A 202 5.67 28.88 10.33
N THR A 203 5.22 27.64 10.21
CA THR A 203 6.06 26.46 10.43
C THR A 203 5.76 25.37 9.42
N PRO A 204 6.80 24.69 8.87
CA PRO A 204 6.58 23.47 8.12
C PRO A 204 6.14 22.36 9.06
N VAL A 205 5.21 21.53 8.61
CA VAL A 205 4.81 20.30 9.27
C VAL A 205 5.45 19.14 8.51
N PRO A 206 6.06 18.14 9.20
CA PRO A 206 6.54 16.93 8.56
C PRO A 206 5.46 16.32 7.67
N GLU A 207 5.86 15.79 6.52
CA GLU A 207 4.95 15.17 5.53
C GLU A 207 3.95 16.14 4.83
N TYR A 208 3.84 17.37 5.26
CA TYR A 208 3.06 18.41 4.57
C TYR A 208 3.99 19.33 3.76
N ARG A 209 3.80 19.42 2.45
CA ARG A 209 4.61 20.25 1.55
C ARG A 209 4.19 21.73 1.57
N GLY A 210 3.93 22.27 2.72
CA GLY A 210 3.50 23.66 2.89
C GLY A 210 3.77 24.17 4.29
N LEU A 211 3.54 25.46 4.49
CA LEU A 211 3.62 26.09 5.79
C LEU A 211 2.24 26.11 6.44
N VAL A 212 2.24 25.82 7.71
CA VAL A 212 1.07 25.98 8.55
C VAL A 212 1.21 27.28 9.32
N ARG A 213 0.10 28.00 9.39
CA ARG A 213 -0.01 29.27 10.10
C ARG A 213 -0.76 29.06 11.41
N LEU A 214 -0.12 29.37 12.50
CA LEU A 214 -0.71 29.43 13.83
C LEU A 214 -0.75 30.89 14.30
N LYS A 215 -1.94 31.41 14.61
CA LYS A 215 -2.10 32.69 15.34
C LYS A 215 -2.44 32.39 16.78
N ALA A 216 -1.93 33.21 17.69
CA ALA A 216 -2.27 33.13 19.10
C ALA A 216 -2.26 34.53 19.73
N ASP A 217 -3.17 34.76 20.67
CA ASP A 217 -3.17 36.01 21.44
C ASP A 217 -1.95 36.09 22.34
N VAL A 218 -1.62 34.95 22.98
CA VAL A 218 -0.46 34.83 23.87
C VAL A 218 0.18 33.45 23.59
N VAL A 219 1.50 33.44 23.41
CA VAL A 219 2.31 32.23 23.42
C VAL A 219 3.29 32.32 24.57
N GLN A 220 3.29 31.37 25.45
CA GLN A 220 4.16 31.28 26.61
C GLN A 220 5.06 30.06 26.49
N GLN A 221 6.36 30.27 26.53
CA GLN A 221 7.33 29.20 26.72
C GLN A 221 7.52 28.96 28.20
N VAL A 222 6.96 27.86 28.72
CA VAL A 222 6.99 27.53 30.15
C VAL A 222 8.36 26.97 30.52
N ASP A 223 8.89 26.11 29.66
CA ASP A 223 10.22 25.48 29.73
C ASP A 223 10.71 25.08 28.33
N GLU A 224 11.87 24.47 28.25
CA GLU A 224 12.49 24.05 26.98
C GLU A 224 11.66 23.02 26.18
N ASN A 225 10.76 22.30 26.84
CA ASN A 225 9.97 21.23 26.26
C ASN A 225 8.47 21.55 26.14
N ARG A 226 8.02 22.68 26.71
CA ARG A 226 6.60 22.99 26.78
C ARG A 226 6.29 24.42 26.36
N LEU A 227 5.42 24.54 25.35
CA LEU A 227 4.80 25.78 24.90
C LEU A 227 3.30 25.76 25.21
N GLN A 228 2.77 26.86 25.72
CA GLN A 228 1.35 27.10 25.89
C GLN A 228 0.92 28.29 25.02
N ALA A 229 -0.19 28.15 24.35
CA ALA A 229 -0.74 29.18 23.51
C ALA A 229 -2.24 29.39 23.84
N TYR A 230 -2.67 30.63 23.93
CA TYR A 230 -4.02 30.99 24.26
C TYR A 230 -4.65 31.79 23.12
N GLY A 231 -5.98 31.58 22.90
CA GLY A 231 -6.69 32.22 21.81
C GLY A 231 -6.12 31.81 20.45
N THR A 232 -5.92 30.52 20.25
CA THR A 232 -5.23 30.01 19.08
C THR A 232 -6.14 29.82 17.88
N ALA A 233 -5.63 30.11 16.69
CA ALA A 233 -6.24 29.80 15.40
C ALA A 233 -5.19 29.18 14.48
N PHE A 234 -5.49 28.01 13.95
CA PHE A 234 -4.60 27.20 13.12
C PHE A 234 -5.19 27.03 11.73
N THR A 235 -4.38 27.25 10.68
CA THR A 235 -4.79 27.05 9.28
C THR A 235 -3.61 26.70 8.40
N SER A 236 -3.85 25.99 7.30
CA SER A 236 -2.90 25.83 6.20
C SER A 236 -3.21 26.76 5.02
N SER A 237 -4.22 27.62 5.14
CA SER A 237 -4.54 28.61 4.11
C SER A 237 -3.42 29.65 3.98
N ARG A 238 -2.99 29.93 2.77
CA ARG A 238 -1.89 30.85 2.45
C ARG A 238 -2.31 32.31 2.37
N LEU A 239 -3.58 32.55 2.06
CA LEU A 239 -4.12 33.91 1.90
C LEU A 239 -4.32 34.58 3.25
N GLY A 240 -4.27 35.89 3.26
CA GLY A 240 -4.40 36.72 4.47
C GLY A 240 -5.66 36.42 5.27
N VAL A 241 -6.78 36.14 4.60
CA VAL A 241 -8.03 35.68 5.22
C VAL A 241 -8.16 34.19 4.95
N PRO A 242 -8.01 33.32 5.98
CA PRO A 242 -8.10 31.90 5.80
C PRO A 242 -9.54 31.47 5.44
N ARG A 243 -9.67 30.53 4.53
CA ARG A 243 -10.98 29.95 4.17
C ARG A 243 -11.50 28.98 5.21
N TYR A 244 -10.60 28.41 6.01
CA TYR A 244 -10.93 27.58 7.14
C TYR A 244 -9.86 27.74 8.22
N TRP A 245 -10.24 27.55 9.45
CA TRP A 245 -9.31 27.46 10.58
C TRP A 245 -9.88 26.63 11.72
N LEU A 246 -8.98 26.06 12.48
CA LEU A 246 -9.27 25.45 13.76
C LEU A 246 -9.00 26.50 14.84
N GLN A 247 -10.01 26.86 15.60
CA GLN A 247 -9.89 27.78 16.74
C GLN A 247 -9.91 26.96 18.04
N SER A 248 -9.03 27.31 18.97
CA SER A 248 -8.97 26.66 20.28
C SER A 248 -8.76 27.73 21.36
N ARG A 249 -9.33 27.51 22.55
CA ARG A 249 -9.11 28.40 23.67
C ARG A 249 -7.67 28.37 24.15
N GLN A 250 -7.11 27.14 24.21
CA GLN A 250 -5.76 26.90 24.65
C GLN A 250 -5.18 25.72 23.82
N MET A 251 -3.89 25.81 23.54
CA MET A 251 -3.11 24.75 22.91
C MET A 251 -1.81 24.62 23.70
N ASP A 252 -1.53 23.40 24.15
CA ASP A 252 -0.28 23.00 24.76
C ASP A 252 0.53 22.16 23.74
N LEU A 253 1.78 22.53 23.54
CA LEU A 253 2.74 21.78 22.72
C LEU A 253 3.83 21.25 23.64
N THR A 254 3.97 19.94 23.70
CA THR A 254 4.98 19.25 24.51
C THR A 254 5.93 18.46 23.62
N ARG A 255 7.22 18.63 23.81
CA ARG A 255 8.28 17.87 23.17
C ARG A 255 8.65 16.69 24.08
N GLN A 256 8.73 15.49 23.51
CA GLN A 256 9.18 14.29 24.20
C GLN A 256 10.29 13.63 23.40
N PRO A 257 11.43 13.30 24.04
CA PRO A 257 12.46 12.50 23.39
C PRO A 257 11.97 11.07 23.23
N VAL A 258 12.06 10.56 22.00
CA VAL A 258 11.52 9.24 21.66
C VAL A 258 12.53 8.49 20.83
N GLN A 259 12.71 7.19 21.12
CA GLN A 259 13.55 6.32 20.32
C GLN A 259 12.99 6.23 18.88
N GLN A 260 13.84 6.53 17.91
CA GLN A 260 13.46 6.40 16.51
C GLN A 260 13.29 4.94 16.13
N ILE A 261 12.21 4.66 15.40
CA ILE A 261 11.89 3.33 14.87
C ILE A 261 11.95 3.41 13.35
N ASP A 262 12.54 2.42 12.72
CA ASP A 262 12.53 2.27 11.28
C ASP A 262 11.09 2.04 10.80
N PRO A 263 10.54 2.88 9.92
CA PRO A 263 9.15 2.78 9.49
C PRO A 263 8.85 1.52 8.65
N VAL A 264 9.89 0.90 8.07
CA VAL A 264 9.75 -0.29 7.22
C VAL A 264 9.83 -1.57 8.05
N THR A 265 10.85 -1.64 8.92
CA THR A 265 11.11 -2.84 9.72
C THR A 265 10.43 -2.84 11.08
N GLY A 266 9.98 -1.68 11.58
CA GLY A 266 9.44 -1.52 12.92
C GLY A 266 10.48 -1.69 14.04
N GLN A 267 11.77 -1.77 13.70
CA GLN A 267 12.85 -1.96 14.67
C GLN A 267 13.40 -0.63 15.20
N PRO A 268 13.88 -0.59 16.44
CA PRO A 268 14.60 0.54 16.97
C PRO A 268 15.83 0.86 16.12
N GLN A 269 16.00 2.12 15.76
CA GLN A 269 17.21 2.57 15.09
C GLN A 269 18.31 2.83 16.13
N PHE A 270 19.53 2.39 15.78
CA PHE A 270 20.72 2.64 16.58
C PHE A 270 21.69 3.51 15.75
N ASP A 271 22.45 4.33 16.44
CA ASP A 271 23.53 5.09 15.84
C ASP A 271 24.66 4.10 15.45
N PRO A 272 25.05 4.01 14.17
CA PRO A 272 26.06 3.07 13.71
C PRO A 272 27.45 3.30 14.35
N ALA A 273 27.74 4.53 14.78
CA ALA A 273 29.03 4.89 15.35
C ALA A 273 29.15 4.60 16.85
N THR A 274 28.02 4.74 17.57
CA THR A 274 28.04 4.62 19.05
C THR A 274 27.30 3.40 19.59
N GLY A 275 26.49 2.72 18.73
CA GLY A 275 25.64 1.60 19.15
C GLY A 275 24.50 2.00 20.09
N GLN A 276 24.32 3.30 20.35
CA GLN A 276 23.26 3.79 21.22
C GLN A 276 21.93 3.95 20.46
N PRO A 277 20.79 3.85 21.16
CA PRO A 277 19.49 4.12 20.58
C PRO A 277 19.43 5.53 19.96
N LYS A 278 19.05 5.64 18.72
CA LYS A 278 18.85 6.93 18.06
C LYS A 278 17.58 7.58 18.60
N ILE A 279 17.74 8.67 19.32
CA ILE A 279 16.64 9.42 19.93
C ILE A 279 16.26 10.56 18.99
N GLY A 280 14.97 10.70 18.73
CA GLY A 280 14.38 11.82 18.00
C GLY A 280 13.38 12.56 18.87
N ASP A 281 12.95 13.73 18.42
CA ASP A 281 11.95 14.53 19.12
C ASP A 281 10.57 14.24 18.57
N GLU A 282 9.62 13.95 19.44
CA GLU A 282 8.20 13.89 19.12
C GLU A 282 7.46 15.05 19.79
N TYR A 283 6.64 15.74 18.99
CA TYR A 283 5.87 16.89 19.45
C TYR A 283 4.39 16.51 19.57
N PHE A 284 3.84 16.68 20.76
CA PHE A 284 2.42 16.45 21.04
C PHE A 284 1.71 17.79 21.21
N ALA A 285 0.66 17.99 20.44
CA ALA A 285 -0.23 19.13 20.58
C ALA A 285 -1.52 18.70 21.26
N GLN A 286 -1.89 19.41 22.33
CA GLN A 286 -3.17 19.25 23.00
C GLN A 286 -3.93 20.56 22.94
N SER A 287 -5.22 20.52 22.66
CA SER A 287 -6.03 21.73 22.61
C SER A 287 -7.40 21.53 23.24
N VAL A 288 -7.98 22.63 23.73
CA VAL A 288 -9.24 22.64 24.48
C VAL A 288 -10.21 23.64 23.88
N ALA A 289 -11.50 23.28 23.90
CA ALA A 289 -12.59 24.06 23.34
C ALA A 289 -12.40 24.40 21.86
N ASN A 290 -12.33 23.37 21.08
CA ASN A 290 -12.03 23.42 19.66
C ASN A 290 -13.26 23.71 18.80
N ARG A 291 -13.10 24.53 17.76
CA ARG A 291 -14.12 24.81 16.75
C ARG A 291 -13.47 24.88 15.37
N VAL A 292 -14.06 24.22 14.39
CA VAL A 292 -13.68 24.37 12.98
C VAL A 292 -14.59 25.37 12.31
N TYR A 293 -13.98 26.31 11.64
CA TYR A 293 -14.66 27.30 10.82
C TYR A 293 -14.39 27.07 9.35
N ILE A 294 -15.43 27.19 8.53
CA ILE A 294 -15.33 27.30 7.07
C ILE A 294 -15.90 28.68 6.71
N GLY A 295 -15.06 29.56 6.18
CA GLY A 295 -15.41 30.96 6.09
C GLY A 295 -15.62 31.56 7.51
N GLN A 296 -16.79 32.10 7.76
CA GLN A 296 -17.14 32.65 9.09
C GLN A 296 -18.10 31.74 9.88
N VAL A 297 -18.43 30.56 9.32
CA VAL A 297 -19.43 29.65 9.90
C VAL A 297 -18.72 28.55 10.71
N PRO A 298 -19.04 28.38 12.01
CA PRO A 298 -18.57 27.25 12.79
C PRO A 298 -19.33 26.01 12.35
N VAL A 299 -18.60 25.03 11.78
CA VAL A 299 -19.21 23.81 11.24
C VAL A 299 -19.09 22.61 12.17
N PHE A 300 -18.11 22.64 13.07
CA PHE A 300 -17.86 21.53 13.99
C PHE A 300 -17.20 22.02 15.29
N ALA A 301 -17.55 21.40 16.41
CA ALA A 301 -16.96 21.73 17.72
C ALA A 301 -16.76 20.47 18.56
N TRP A 302 -15.63 20.40 19.28
CA TRP A 302 -15.36 19.33 20.25
C TRP A 302 -14.52 19.83 21.44
N PRO A 303 -14.67 19.21 22.62
CA PRO A 303 -14.12 19.76 23.84
C PRO A 303 -12.60 19.68 23.94
N ARG A 304 -11.99 18.56 23.57
CA ARG A 304 -10.54 18.32 23.68
C ARG A 304 -10.01 17.63 22.45
N PHE A 305 -8.80 18.00 22.05
CA PHE A 305 -8.07 17.38 20.94
C PHE A 305 -6.63 17.14 21.34
N SER A 306 -6.09 15.99 20.97
CA SER A 306 -4.68 15.65 21.17
C SER A 306 -4.15 14.95 19.94
N THR A 307 -2.96 15.34 19.46
CA THR A 307 -2.33 14.72 18.30
C THR A 307 -0.82 14.81 18.38
N SER A 308 -0.11 13.81 17.84
CA SER A 308 1.30 13.94 17.52
C SER A 308 1.44 14.81 16.26
N LEU A 309 2.36 15.77 16.27
CA LEU A 309 2.64 16.57 15.08
C LEU A 309 3.46 15.80 14.03
N ASN A 310 4.07 14.68 14.43
CA ASN A 310 4.80 13.81 13.52
C ASN A 310 3.86 12.90 12.71
N ASP A 311 2.69 12.54 13.27
CA ASP A 311 1.62 11.82 12.58
C ASP A 311 0.26 12.44 13.00
N PRO A 312 -0.06 13.64 12.52
CA PRO A 312 -1.27 14.32 12.91
C PRO A 312 -2.51 13.58 12.42
N SER A 313 -3.40 13.24 13.31
CA SER A 313 -4.68 12.63 13.00
C SER A 313 -5.82 13.34 13.71
N LEU A 314 -6.97 13.37 13.07
CA LEU A 314 -8.22 13.88 13.63
C LEU A 314 -9.01 12.74 14.29
N TYR A 315 -10.03 13.06 15.11
CA TYR A 315 -10.97 12.05 15.62
C TYR A 315 -11.67 11.33 14.47
N LEU A 316 -12.08 12.07 13.46
CA LEU A 316 -12.66 11.55 12.24
C LEU A 316 -11.54 11.16 11.26
N THR A 317 -11.41 9.88 10.94
CA THR A 317 -10.38 9.34 10.04
C THR A 317 -10.88 9.05 8.65
N GLU A 318 -12.19 8.79 8.53
CA GLU A 318 -12.85 8.49 7.25
C GLU A 318 -14.20 9.20 7.22
N PHE A 319 -14.57 9.78 6.07
CA PHE A 319 -15.88 10.35 5.82
C PHE A 319 -16.21 10.30 4.33
N ALA A 320 -17.35 9.71 3.97
CA ALA A 320 -17.85 9.71 2.60
C ALA A 320 -19.38 9.75 2.59
N ILE A 321 -19.93 10.36 1.57
CA ILE A 321 -21.37 10.36 1.30
C ILE A 321 -21.57 9.83 -0.11
N ASN A 322 -22.38 8.81 -0.24
CA ASN A 322 -22.77 8.24 -1.52
C ASN A 322 -24.32 8.18 -1.58
N ASN A 323 -24.85 8.03 -2.77
CA ASN A 323 -26.25 7.71 -2.96
C ASN A 323 -26.39 6.82 -4.18
N ASP A 324 -27.03 5.70 -4.03
CA ASP A 324 -27.35 4.79 -5.12
C ASP A 324 -28.69 4.08 -4.89
N ARG A 325 -29.14 3.28 -5.85
CA ARG A 325 -30.43 2.60 -5.78
C ARG A 325 -30.46 1.46 -4.76
N ILE A 326 -29.33 0.78 -4.56
CA ILE A 326 -29.25 -0.45 -3.74
C ILE A 326 -29.15 -0.13 -2.25
N PHE A 327 -28.32 0.85 -1.90
CA PHE A 327 -28.03 1.20 -0.50
C PHE A 327 -28.71 2.51 -0.07
N GLY A 328 -29.33 3.24 -1.02
CA GLY A 328 -29.88 4.56 -0.78
C GLY A 328 -28.80 5.59 -0.46
N THR A 329 -29.13 6.51 0.44
CA THR A 329 -28.15 7.48 0.95
C THR A 329 -27.24 6.79 1.96
N GLN A 330 -25.94 6.85 1.70
CA GLN A 330 -24.91 6.22 2.51
C GLN A 330 -24.03 7.30 3.15
N ILE A 331 -23.79 7.20 4.44
CA ILE A 331 -22.85 8.03 5.19
C ILE A 331 -21.85 7.09 5.85
N HIS A 332 -20.62 7.12 5.39
CA HIS A 332 -19.54 6.31 5.94
C HIS A 332 -18.66 7.16 6.84
N THR A 333 -18.44 6.70 8.07
CA THR A 333 -17.60 7.40 9.02
C THR A 333 -16.61 6.47 9.70
N GLY A 334 -15.38 6.96 9.88
CA GLY A 334 -14.35 6.27 10.65
C GLY A 334 -13.81 7.17 11.75
N PHE A 335 -13.56 6.61 12.93
CA PHE A 335 -13.10 7.34 14.10
C PHE A 335 -11.81 6.72 14.66
N ASP A 336 -10.84 7.54 15.01
CA ASP A 336 -9.66 7.11 15.76
C ASP A 336 -10.09 6.73 17.19
N LEU A 337 -10.19 5.42 17.48
CA LEU A 337 -10.67 4.93 18.77
C LEU A 337 -9.71 5.24 19.90
N TYR A 338 -8.41 5.33 19.68
CA TYR A 338 -7.49 5.76 20.73
C TYR A 338 -7.85 7.15 21.25
N LYS A 339 -8.17 8.06 20.34
CA LYS A 339 -8.55 9.42 20.71
C LYS A 339 -9.94 9.52 21.32
N VAL A 340 -10.90 8.78 20.74
CA VAL A 340 -12.28 8.70 21.29
C VAL A 340 -12.26 8.21 22.73
N LEU A 341 -11.43 7.21 23.03
CA LEU A 341 -11.24 6.64 24.36
C LEU A 341 -10.31 7.47 25.27
N GLY A 342 -9.75 8.59 24.76
CA GLY A 342 -8.86 9.44 25.54
C GLY A 342 -7.46 8.87 25.78
N ILE A 343 -7.05 7.88 25.01
CA ILE A 343 -5.71 7.28 25.09
C ILE A 343 -4.71 8.24 24.43
N GLN A 344 -3.97 8.96 25.23
CA GLN A 344 -3.05 10.00 24.78
C GLN A 344 -1.78 9.45 24.11
N THR A 345 -1.32 8.30 24.58
CA THR A 345 -0.14 7.60 24.04
C THR A 345 -0.53 6.22 23.52
N PRO A 346 -1.04 6.14 22.28
CA PRO A 346 -1.37 4.85 21.70
C PRO A 346 -0.13 3.96 21.58
N PRO A 347 -0.26 2.64 21.67
CA PRO A 347 0.85 1.72 21.47
C PRO A 347 1.47 1.97 20.08
N ARG A 348 2.79 2.12 20.02
CA ARG A 348 3.50 2.40 18.78
C ARG A 348 3.28 1.30 17.75
N GLY A 349 3.19 1.71 16.48
CA GLY A 349 2.97 0.79 15.39
C GLY A 349 1.57 0.17 15.38
N THR A 350 0.60 0.81 16.03
CA THR A 350 -0.81 0.38 16.00
C THR A 350 -1.71 1.49 15.47
N ASN A 351 -2.78 1.09 14.81
CA ASN A 351 -3.84 1.99 14.35
C ASN A 351 -5.19 1.34 14.65
N TRP A 352 -6.06 2.03 15.35
CA TRP A 352 -7.36 1.50 15.75
C TRP A 352 -8.48 2.45 15.36
N THR A 353 -9.28 2.05 14.38
CA THR A 353 -10.37 2.83 13.82
C THR A 353 -11.71 2.17 14.14
N GLY A 354 -12.63 2.90 14.71
CA GLY A 354 -14.04 2.52 14.80
C GLY A 354 -14.75 2.98 13.53
N VAL A 355 -15.68 2.16 13.04
CA VAL A 355 -16.48 2.42 11.85
C VAL A 355 -17.95 2.54 12.26
N LEU A 356 -18.62 3.56 11.77
CA LEU A 356 -20.06 3.75 11.92
C LEU A 356 -20.60 4.25 10.57
N ASP A 357 -21.44 3.44 9.96
CA ASP A 357 -22.02 3.69 8.66
C ASP A 357 -23.56 3.77 8.77
N TYR A 358 -24.14 4.64 7.97
CA TYR A 358 -25.59 4.71 7.80
C TYR A 358 -25.93 4.47 6.33
N LEU A 359 -26.84 3.52 6.09
CA LEU A 359 -27.33 3.12 4.79
C LEU A 359 -28.85 3.21 4.83
N SER A 360 -29.47 4.18 4.12
CA SER A 360 -30.90 4.48 4.30
C SER A 360 -31.82 3.32 3.94
N GLU A 361 -31.39 2.44 3.02
CA GLU A 361 -32.16 1.26 2.57
C GLU A 361 -31.76 -0.04 3.29
N ARG A 362 -30.79 0.02 4.23
CA ARG A 362 -30.23 -1.16 4.86
C ARG A 362 -30.15 -1.08 6.39
N GLY A 363 -29.93 0.11 6.94
CA GLY A 363 -29.77 0.32 8.38
C GLY A 363 -28.43 0.90 8.79
N VAL A 364 -28.06 0.67 10.04
CA VAL A 364 -26.82 1.18 10.64
C VAL A 364 -25.78 0.08 10.71
N GLY A 365 -24.65 0.29 10.02
CA GLY A 365 -23.48 -0.56 10.07
C GLY A 365 -22.46 -0.07 11.09
N TYR A 366 -21.83 -0.95 11.83
CA TYR A 366 -20.79 -0.63 12.79
C TYR A 366 -19.70 -1.68 12.83
N GLY A 367 -18.49 -1.24 13.18
CA GLY A 367 -17.35 -2.15 13.20
C GLY A 367 -16.07 -1.52 13.70
N THR A 368 -14.98 -2.25 13.51
CA THR A 368 -13.65 -1.75 13.88
C THR A 368 -12.58 -2.30 12.94
N LYS A 369 -11.52 -1.51 12.78
CA LYS A 369 -10.30 -1.87 12.04
C LYS A 369 -9.11 -1.66 12.97
N PHE A 370 -8.32 -2.69 13.19
CA PHE A 370 -7.12 -2.64 14.02
C PHE A 370 -5.94 -3.18 13.24
N ASP A 371 -4.97 -2.33 12.95
CA ASP A 371 -3.74 -2.69 12.26
C ASP A 371 -2.55 -2.52 13.21
N TYR A 372 -1.60 -3.45 13.16
CA TYR A 372 -0.38 -3.36 13.96
C TYR A 372 0.85 -3.85 13.22
N ARG A 373 1.97 -3.18 13.49
CA ARG A 373 3.31 -3.55 13.04
C ARG A 373 4.30 -3.18 14.14
N ARG A 374 4.86 -4.19 14.79
CA ARG A 374 5.67 -4.02 16.01
C ARG A 374 6.86 -4.97 16.02
N ASN A 375 7.79 -4.71 16.94
CA ASN A 375 8.83 -5.66 17.31
C ASN A 375 8.46 -6.27 18.66
N GLY A 376 8.01 -7.52 18.65
CA GLY A 376 7.51 -8.25 19.81
C GLY A 376 6.02 -8.04 20.13
N LEU A 377 5.39 -9.11 20.59
CA LEU A 377 4.00 -9.17 21.03
C LEU A 377 3.89 -10.13 22.22
N PHE A 378 3.20 -9.74 23.31
CA PHE A 378 3.00 -10.53 24.52
C PHE A 378 4.30 -11.09 25.11
N GLY A 379 5.40 -10.33 25.04
CA GLY A 379 6.71 -10.77 25.55
C GLY A 379 7.50 -11.67 24.59
N ILE A 380 6.92 -12.11 23.48
CA ILE A 380 7.60 -12.89 22.45
C ILE A 380 8.32 -11.91 21.50
N PRO A 381 9.64 -12.02 21.33
CA PRO A 381 10.40 -11.15 20.44
C PRO A 381 10.11 -11.44 18.97
N GLY A 382 10.58 -10.57 18.08
CA GLY A 382 10.50 -10.73 16.64
C GLY A 382 9.54 -9.76 15.96
N GLN A 383 9.67 -9.64 14.66
CA GLN A 383 8.82 -8.75 13.87
C GLN A 383 7.40 -9.33 13.80
N VAL A 384 6.44 -8.54 14.24
CA VAL A 384 5.02 -8.92 14.21
C VAL A 384 4.21 -7.88 13.46
N GLN A 385 3.30 -8.36 12.61
CA GLN A 385 2.33 -7.52 11.92
C GLN A 385 0.99 -8.25 11.80
N GLY A 386 -0.07 -7.48 11.77
CA GLY A 386 -1.39 -8.04 11.57
C GLY A 386 -2.44 -6.97 11.39
N SER A 387 -3.61 -7.43 10.98
CA SER A 387 -4.81 -6.61 10.82
C SER A 387 -6.01 -7.38 11.33
N TYR A 388 -6.94 -6.68 11.93
CA TYR A 388 -8.25 -7.19 12.33
C TYR A 388 -9.30 -6.21 11.84
N LYS A 389 -10.35 -6.72 11.20
CA LYS A 389 -11.47 -5.93 10.69
C LYS A 389 -12.76 -6.65 11.03
N SER A 390 -13.69 -5.93 11.59
CA SER A 390 -15.07 -6.39 11.75
C SER A 390 -16.05 -5.33 11.27
N TRP A 391 -17.17 -5.77 10.75
CA TRP A 391 -18.28 -4.89 10.38
C TRP A 391 -19.57 -5.66 10.41
N PHE A 392 -20.62 -5.11 11.03
CA PHE A 392 -21.90 -5.71 11.22
C PHE A 392 -23.02 -4.71 10.94
N ILE A 393 -24.15 -5.22 10.49
CA ILE A 393 -25.36 -4.47 10.22
C ILE A 393 -26.59 -5.32 10.56
N ASN A 394 -27.62 -4.69 11.08
CA ASN A 394 -28.96 -5.28 11.05
C ASN A 394 -29.59 -4.86 9.72
N ASP A 395 -29.60 -5.77 8.76
CA ASP A 395 -29.94 -5.50 7.37
C ASP A 395 -31.45 -5.70 7.15
N GLU A 396 -32.12 -4.62 6.79
CA GLU A 396 -33.55 -4.61 6.49
C GLU A 396 -33.85 -4.65 4.98
N GLY A 397 -32.81 -4.70 4.13
CA GLY A 397 -32.93 -4.64 2.70
C GLY A 397 -32.89 -5.99 1.99
N LEU A 398 -33.08 -5.96 0.68
CA LEU A 398 -32.96 -7.12 -0.22
C LEU A 398 -31.62 -7.11 -0.95
N ASP A 399 -31.09 -8.27 -1.29
CA ASP A 399 -29.82 -8.38 -2.02
C ASP A 399 -29.99 -8.16 -3.53
N PHE A 400 -29.03 -7.42 -4.10
CA PHE A 400 -28.92 -7.12 -5.52
C PHE A 400 -27.53 -7.51 -6.00
N LEU A 401 -27.42 -8.74 -6.49
CA LEU A 401 -26.14 -9.37 -6.81
C LEU A 401 -25.82 -9.38 -8.30
N GLY A 402 -26.74 -8.87 -9.13
CA GLY A 402 -26.61 -8.86 -10.57
C GLY A 402 -26.95 -10.21 -11.23
N ARG A 403 -26.82 -10.28 -12.57
CA ARG A 403 -27.08 -11.49 -13.36
C ARG A 403 -28.40 -12.19 -13.02
N ARG A 404 -29.52 -11.44 -12.94
CA ARG A 404 -30.86 -11.91 -12.59
C ARG A 404 -31.04 -12.29 -11.10
N ARG A 405 -30.07 -12.03 -10.24
CA ARG A 405 -30.16 -12.21 -8.80
C ARG A 405 -30.52 -10.87 -8.15
N PHE A 406 -31.78 -10.48 -8.32
CA PHE A 406 -32.32 -9.23 -7.81
C PHE A 406 -33.41 -9.51 -6.78
N ASN A 407 -33.48 -8.72 -5.73
CA ASN A 407 -34.47 -8.79 -4.68
C ASN A 407 -34.45 -10.12 -3.91
N LEU A 408 -33.24 -10.70 -3.71
CA LEU A 408 -33.10 -11.90 -2.89
C LEU A 408 -33.25 -11.54 -1.42
N VAL A 409 -33.94 -12.40 -0.69
CA VAL A 409 -34.06 -12.26 0.77
C VAL A 409 -32.76 -12.75 1.39
N PRO A 410 -32.06 -11.94 2.20
CA PRO A 410 -30.86 -12.41 2.89
C PRO A 410 -31.16 -13.60 3.79
N GLU A 411 -30.23 -14.56 3.88
CA GLU A 411 -30.37 -15.73 4.77
C GLU A 411 -30.41 -15.31 6.24
N GLU A 412 -29.70 -14.23 6.60
CA GLU A 412 -29.61 -13.68 7.94
C GLU A 412 -29.96 -12.18 7.94
N THR A 413 -30.60 -11.71 9.00
CA THR A 413 -30.88 -10.28 9.18
C THR A 413 -29.74 -9.55 9.89
N PHE A 414 -29.08 -10.21 10.85
CA PHE A 414 -27.87 -9.69 11.47
C PHE A 414 -26.65 -10.17 10.70
N ARG A 415 -26.19 -9.32 9.81
CA ARG A 415 -25.15 -9.65 8.84
C ARG A 415 -23.82 -9.00 9.19
N GLY A 416 -22.74 -9.67 8.82
CA GLY A 416 -21.43 -9.08 9.06
C GLY A 416 -20.28 -10.03 8.80
N ARG A 417 -19.09 -9.51 9.09
CA ARG A 417 -17.86 -10.28 8.97
C ARG A 417 -16.85 -9.94 10.05
N VAL A 418 -15.99 -10.90 10.32
CA VAL A 418 -14.77 -10.73 11.10
C VAL A 418 -13.61 -11.32 10.32
N VAL A 419 -12.65 -10.49 9.97
CA VAL A 419 -11.45 -10.91 9.21
C VAL A 419 -10.21 -10.47 9.97
N GLY A 420 -9.34 -11.43 10.27
CA GLY A 420 -8.07 -11.19 10.96
C GLY A 420 -6.90 -11.84 10.22
N LYS A 421 -5.77 -11.16 10.16
CA LYS A 421 -4.51 -11.70 9.66
C LYS A 421 -3.39 -11.35 10.61
N HIS A 422 -2.60 -12.35 10.96
CA HIS A 422 -1.47 -12.22 11.89
C HIS A 422 -0.23 -12.92 11.30
N ARG A 423 0.91 -12.26 11.40
CA ARG A 423 2.21 -12.86 11.08
C ARG A 423 3.24 -12.43 12.11
N HIS A 424 3.91 -13.40 12.70
CA HIS A 424 4.97 -13.19 13.68
C HIS A 424 6.23 -13.97 13.27
N ASN A 425 7.28 -13.26 12.92
CA ASN A 425 8.60 -13.83 12.67
C ASN A 425 9.36 -13.85 14.00
N ILE A 426 9.24 -14.95 14.74
CA ILE A 426 9.74 -15.10 16.14
C ILE A 426 11.26 -15.17 16.16
N ALA A 427 11.85 -15.90 15.21
CA ALA A 427 13.29 -16.07 15.06
C ALA A 427 13.63 -16.26 13.57
N PRO A 428 14.90 -16.13 13.15
CA PRO A 428 15.31 -16.46 11.80
C PRO A 428 14.82 -17.85 11.38
N GLY A 429 14.03 -17.92 10.30
CA GLY A 429 13.42 -19.13 9.79
C GLY A 429 12.31 -19.74 10.66
N PHE A 430 11.79 -19.03 11.66
CA PHE A 430 10.64 -19.46 12.45
C PHE A 430 9.54 -18.40 12.44
N SER A 431 8.42 -18.75 11.87
CA SER A 431 7.27 -17.84 11.74
C SER A 431 5.96 -18.53 12.12
N VAL A 432 5.04 -17.73 12.66
CA VAL A 432 3.66 -18.13 12.94
C VAL A 432 2.75 -17.20 12.14
N ARG A 433 1.80 -17.78 11.43
CA ARG A 433 0.74 -17.06 10.72
C ARG A 433 -0.61 -17.52 11.26
N GLY A 434 -1.53 -16.60 11.39
CA GLY A 434 -2.90 -16.90 11.77
C GLY A 434 -3.87 -16.11 10.91
N GLU A 435 -4.95 -16.74 10.53
CA GLU A 435 -6.09 -16.10 9.86
C GLU A 435 -7.38 -16.40 10.63
N LEU A 436 -8.25 -15.43 10.63
CA LEU A 436 -9.60 -15.54 11.13
C LEU A 436 -10.54 -15.02 10.04
N GLY A 437 -11.48 -15.83 9.61
CA GLY A 437 -12.41 -15.49 8.55
C GLY A 437 -13.82 -15.96 8.87
N TYR A 438 -14.64 -15.07 9.43
CA TYR A 438 -16.06 -15.30 9.62
C TYR A 438 -16.88 -14.37 8.73
N VAL A 439 -17.85 -14.91 8.05
CA VAL A 439 -18.83 -14.18 7.24
C VAL A 439 -20.21 -14.72 7.61
N SER A 440 -21.20 -13.86 7.76
CA SER A 440 -22.53 -14.23 8.26
C SER A 440 -23.32 -15.14 7.31
N ASP A 441 -23.22 -14.86 6.03
CA ASP A 441 -23.97 -15.57 4.97
C ASP A 441 -23.22 -15.48 3.63
N ARG A 442 -23.57 -16.37 2.70
CA ARG A 442 -22.93 -16.53 1.39
C ARG A 442 -22.97 -15.29 0.50
N ASN A 443 -23.99 -14.46 0.64
CA ASN A 443 -24.21 -13.29 -0.21
C ASN A 443 -23.63 -12.01 0.37
N PHE A 444 -23.20 -12.03 1.63
CA PHE A 444 -22.73 -10.83 2.34
C PHE A 444 -21.55 -10.12 1.64
N LEU A 445 -20.52 -10.87 1.28
CA LEU A 445 -19.36 -10.27 0.62
C LEU A 445 -19.70 -9.74 -0.77
N GLU A 446 -20.46 -10.50 -1.56
CA GLU A 446 -20.90 -10.07 -2.88
C GLU A 446 -21.77 -8.80 -2.78
N GLN A 447 -22.65 -8.71 -1.78
CA GLN A 447 -23.51 -7.55 -1.59
C GLN A 447 -22.78 -6.30 -1.12
N PHE A 448 -21.98 -6.37 -0.05
CA PHE A 448 -21.38 -5.21 0.61
C PHE A 448 -19.92 -4.96 0.23
N TYR A 449 -19.21 -6.00 -0.18
CA TYR A 449 -17.76 -5.98 -0.44
C TYR A 449 -17.41 -6.65 -1.77
N GLU A 450 -18.21 -6.40 -2.81
CA GLU A 450 -18.07 -7.03 -4.15
C GLU A 450 -16.63 -7.08 -4.64
N ARG A 451 -15.87 -6.01 -4.48
CA ARG A 451 -14.47 -5.98 -4.90
C ARG A 451 -13.62 -6.98 -4.15
N GLU A 452 -13.75 -7.07 -2.81
CA GLU A 452 -13.02 -8.07 -2.02
C GLU A 452 -13.44 -9.48 -2.44
N TRP A 453 -14.73 -9.67 -2.63
CA TRP A 453 -15.28 -10.92 -3.15
C TRP A 453 -14.72 -11.27 -4.54
N ASP A 454 -14.48 -10.26 -5.42
CA ASP A 454 -13.93 -10.44 -6.76
C ASP A 454 -12.43 -10.71 -6.80
N THR A 455 -11.65 -10.15 -5.89
CA THR A 455 -10.18 -10.04 -6.03
C THR A 455 -9.40 -10.66 -4.88
N SER A 456 -10.03 -10.96 -3.76
CA SER A 456 -9.37 -11.51 -2.59
C SER A 456 -9.65 -13.00 -2.45
N LYS A 457 -8.74 -13.71 -1.80
CA LYS A 457 -9.00 -15.11 -1.43
C LYS A 457 -10.14 -15.17 -0.42
N ASP A 458 -10.75 -16.35 -0.31
CA ASP A 458 -11.79 -16.61 0.66
C ASP A 458 -11.38 -16.39 2.11
N ALA A 459 -12.35 -16.04 2.94
CA ALA A 459 -12.17 -15.85 4.36
C ALA A 459 -12.00 -17.20 5.05
N THR A 460 -10.77 -17.66 5.23
CA THR A 460 -10.40 -18.90 5.93
C THR A 460 -10.04 -18.65 7.38
N THR A 461 -10.14 -19.68 8.22
CA THR A 461 -9.70 -19.64 9.61
C THR A 461 -8.67 -20.73 9.84
N GLY A 462 -7.47 -20.32 10.29
CA GLY A 462 -6.40 -21.30 10.48
C GLY A 462 -5.16 -20.73 11.15
N LEU A 463 -4.27 -21.64 11.51
CA LEU A 463 -2.98 -21.37 12.12
C LEU A 463 -1.89 -22.17 11.38
N TRP A 464 -0.83 -21.47 10.98
CA TRP A 464 0.33 -22.07 10.31
C TRP A 464 1.59 -21.75 11.08
N VAL A 465 2.33 -22.77 11.45
CA VAL A 465 3.63 -22.67 12.10
C VAL A 465 4.69 -23.20 11.15
N GLU A 466 5.60 -22.33 10.78
CA GLU A 466 6.65 -22.62 9.78
C GLU A 466 8.04 -22.54 10.41
N ARG A 467 8.86 -23.57 10.12
CA ARG A 467 10.27 -23.61 10.51
C ARG A 467 11.15 -23.93 9.32
N ASN A 468 11.99 -22.97 8.91
CA ASN A 468 12.94 -23.09 7.81
C ASN A 468 14.37 -23.16 8.36
N PHE A 469 15.17 -24.10 7.88
CA PHE A 469 16.59 -24.17 8.17
C PHE A 469 17.37 -24.91 7.07
N GLY A 470 18.37 -24.28 6.50
CA GLY A 470 19.12 -24.79 5.37
C GLY A 470 18.20 -25.07 4.17
N THR A 471 18.22 -26.30 3.68
CA THR A 471 17.40 -26.79 2.58
C THR A 471 16.04 -27.36 3.01
N GLN A 472 15.71 -27.28 4.31
CA GLN A 472 14.52 -27.92 4.88
C GLN A 472 13.50 -26.89 5.38
N SER A 473 12.23 -27.23 5.23
CA SER A 473 11.09 -26.51 5.79
C SER A 473 10.10 -27.50 6.42
N TYR A 474 9.57 -27.12 7.58
CA TYR A 474 8.50 -27.84 8.26
C TYR A 474 7.35 -26.89 8.48
N ASN A 475 6.14 -27.30 8.08
CA ASN A 475 4.92 -26.53 8.24
C ASN A 475 3.90 -27.36 9.02
N LEU A 476 3.43 -26.84 10.14
CA LEU A 476 2.28 -27.38 10.86
C LEU A 476 1.08 -26.50 10.57
N ILE A 477 0.03 -27.09 10.04
CA ILE A 477 -1.17 -26.41 9.54
C ILE A 477 -2.37 -26.94 10.33
N ALA A 478 -3.20 -26.01 10.80
CA ALA A 478 -4.49 -26.33 11.39
C ALA A 478 -5.53 -25.35 10.80
N ASP A 479 -6.38 -25.85 9.93
CA ASP A 479 -7.42 -25.08 9.25
C ASP A 479 -8.81 -25.59 9.67
N LEU A 480 -9.75 -24.66 9.84
CA LEU A 480 -11.12 -24.96 10.28
C LEU A 480 -12.10 -24.34 9.30
N GLN A 481 -13.07 -25.11 8.86
CA GLN A 481 -14.27 -24.58 8.19
C GLN A 481 -15.13 -23.87 9.24
N VAL A 482 -15.26 -22.55 9.11
CA VAL A 482 -16.08 -21.69 9.97
C VAL A 482 -17.37 -21.27 9.25
N ASN A 483 -17.26 -21.10 7.93
CA ASN A 483 -18.37 -20.73 7.06
C ASN A 483 -18.87 -21.98 6.35
N ASP A 484 -20.07 -22.46 6.68
CA ASP A 484 -20.63 -23.71 6.19
C ASP A 484 -21.12 -23.64 4.73
N PHE A 485 -21.19 -22.43 4.18
CA PHE A 485 -21.50 -22.19 2.77
C PHE A 485 -20.27 -22.17 1.85
N PHE A 486 -19.09 -22.56 2.36
CA PHE A 486 -17.88 -22.76 1.60
C PHE A 486 -17.49 -24.24 1.62
N THR A 487 -17.25 -24.86 0.47
CA THR A 487 -16.59 -26.16 0.42
C THR A 487 -15.14 -26.00 0.89
N GLN A 488 -14.80 -26.66 1.98
CA GLN A 488 -13.47 -26.48 2.59
C GLN A 488 -13.02 -27.75 3.30
N THR A 489 -11.71 -28.03 3.22
CA THR A 489 -11.05 -29.05 4.04
C THR A 489 -10.53 -28.44 5.33
N SER A 490 -10.98 -28.96 6.46
CA SER A 490 -10.38 -28.69 7.77
C SER A 490 -9.22 -29.64 8.02
N TRP A 491 -8.02 -29.11 8.23
CA TRP A 491 -6.85 -29.91 8.61
C TRP A 491 -6.67 -29.90 10.13
N LEU A 492 -6.67 -31.09 10.78
CA LEU A 492 -6.81 -31.25 12.22
C LEU A 492 -5.73 -32.15 12.88
N PRO A 493 -4.43 -31.80 12.85
CA PRO A 493 -3.69 -30.92 11.96
C PRO A 493 -3.07 -31.64 10.74
N ARG A 494 -2.34 -30.89 9.89
CA ARG A 494 -1.44 -31.43 8.85
C ARG A 494 -0.01 -30.96 9.11
N LEU A 495 0.93 -31.88 8.95
CA LEU A 495 2.36 -31.59 8.95
C LEU A 495 2.90 -31.78 7.54
N ASP A 496 3.55 -30.76 7.00
CA ASP A 496 4.29 -30.82 5.74
C ASP A 496 5.79 -30.65 6.01
N GLN A 497 6.60 -31.50 5.38
CA GLN A 497 8.05 -31.42 5.39
C GLN A 497 8.55 -31.27 3.97
N PHE A 498 9.33 -30.23 3.72
CA PHE A 498 10.00 -30.01 2.44
C PHE A 498 11.51 -30.12 2.59
N THR A 499 12.14 -30.71 1.59
CA THR A 499 13.58 -30.60 1.34
C THR A 499 13.75 -30.08 -0.07
N LEU A 500 14.42 -28.95 -0.27
CA LEU A 500 14.58 -28.34 -1.58
C LEU A 500 16.04 -28.06 -1.88
N GLY A 501 16.52 -28.60 -3.03
CA GLY A 501 17.88 -28.38 -3.50
C GLY A 501 18.95 -28.98 -2.59
N GLN A 502 18.67 -30.11 -1.92
CA GLN A 502 19.67 -30.80 -1.10
C GLN A 502 20.71 -31.45 -2.01
N PRO A 503 21.99 -31.00 -1.97
CA PRO A 503 23.02 -31.61 -2.79
C PRO A 503 23.34 -33.04 -2.32
N ILE A 504 23.49 -33.93 -3.28
CA ILE A 504 23.91 -35.32 -3.08
C ILE A 504 25.03 -35.70 -4.08
N PHE A 505 25.77 -36.75 -3.82
CA PHE A 505 26.88 -37.24 -4.62
C PHE A 505 27.92 -36.16 -4.98
N GLY A 506 28.28 -35.26 -4.00
CA GLY A 506 29.25 -34.21 -4.22
C GLY A 506 28.77 -33.12 -5.19
N ASP A 507 27.54 -32.66 -5.04
CA ASP A 507 26.86 -31.63 -5.82
C ASP A 507 26.56 -32.04 -7.31
N ARG A 508 26.66 -33.30 -7.61
CA ARG A 508 26.33 -33.83 -8.97
C ARG A 508 24.85 -34.05 -9.16
N ALA A 509 24.11 -34.25 -8.09
CA ALA A 509 22.67 -34.36 -8.12
C ALA A 509 22.06 -33.60 -6.94
N PHE A 510 20.79 -33.26 -7.08
CA PHE A 510 20.01 -32.60 -6.05
C PHE A 510 18.77 -33.40 -5.75
N PHE A 511 18.50 -33.52 -4.47
CA PHE A 511 17.30 -34.17 -3.95
C PHE A 511 16.29 -33.14 -3.48
N ASN A 512 15.04 -33.31 -3.91
CA ASN A 512 13.91 -32.55 -3.47
C ASN A 512 12.84 -33.50 -2.92
N SER A 513 12.16 -33.12 -1.87
CA SER A 513 11.05 -33.90 -1.33
C SER A 513 9.97 -33.02 -0.72
N HIS A 514 8.74 -33.49 -0.78
CA HIS A 514 7.61 -33.05 0.02
C HIS A 514 6.96 -34.28 0.64
N SER A 515 6.91 -34.32 1.95
CA SER A 515 6.20 -35.35 2.69
C SER A 515 5.15 -34.70 3.56
N HIS A 516 3.96 -35.28 3.61
CA HIS A 516 2.87 -34.73 4.40
C HIS A 516 2.12 -35.85 5.13
N ALA A 517 1.56 -35.48 6.28
CA ALA A 517 0.66 -36.34 7.02
C ALA A 517 -0.35 -35.48 7.79
N GLY A 518 -1.61 -35.76 7.69
CA GLY A 518 -2.64 -35.02 8.37
C GLY A 518 -3.98 -35.73 8.41
N TYR A 519 -4.84 -35.29 9.33
CA TYR A 519 -6.24 -35.66 9.34
C TYR A 519 -7.04 -34.56 8.67
N GLY A 520 -7.61 -34.88 7.52
CA GLY A 520 -8.46 -34.00 6.72
C GLY A 520 -9.93 -34.27 6.97
N ARG A 521 -10.70 -33.21 7.06
CA ARG A 521 -12.17 -33.28 7.10
C ARG A 521 -12.68 -32.29 6.06
N MET A 522 -13.09 -32.82 4.91
CA MET A 522 -13.68 -32.04 3.84
C MET A 522 -15.20 -31.99 4.06
N ARG A 523 -15.77 -30.82 3.90
CA ARG A 523 -17.23 -30.60 3.95
C ARG A 523 -17.64 -29.74 2.77
N VAL A 524 -18.68 -30.17 2.12
CA VAL A 524 -19.31 -29.48 1.00
C VAL A 524 -20.14 -28.30 1.53
N ALA A 525 -20.19 -27.22 0.77
CA ALA A 525 -21.00 -26.06 1.07
C ALA A 525 -22.50 -26.42 1.23
N THR A 526 -23.15 -25.83 2.21
CA THR A 526 -24.60 -26.03 2.44
C THR A 526 -25.44 -25.48 1.30
N THR A 527 -26.57 -26.11 1.00
CA THR A 527 -27.50 -25.66 -0.05
C THR A 527 -28.07 -24.27 0.30
N PRO A 528 -28.17 -23.34 -0.67
CA PRO A 528 -28.80 -22.04 -0.48
C PRO A 528 -30.26 -22.16 -0.03
N THR A 529 -30.70 -21.22 0.82
CA THR A 529 -32.09 -21.18 1.25
C THR A 529 -33.03 -20.55 0.21
N ASP A 530 -32.50 -19.64 -0.63
CA ASP A 530 -33.27 -19.06 -1.74
C ASP A 530 -33.50 -20.10 -2.85
N PRO A 531 -34.76 -20.34 -3.28
CA PRO A 531 -35.07 -21.35 -4.30
C PRO A 531 -34.41 -21.09 -5.64
N THR A 532 -34.15 -19.81 -5.97
CA THR A 532 -33.51 -19.43 -7.23
C THR A 532 -32.04 -19.85 -7.23
N ASP A 533 -31.37 -19.63 -6.12
CA ASP A 533 -29.97 -20.01 -5.95
C ASP A 533 -29.84 -21.53 -5.72
N ALA A 534 -30.75 -22.15 -4.98
CA ALA A 534 -30.79 -23.58 -4.75
C ALA A 534 -30.96 -24.40 -6.05
N ALA A 535 -31.68 -23.87 -7.04
CA ALA A 535 -31.87 -24.53 -8.32
C ALA A 535 -30.57 -24.75 -9.13
N PHE A 536 -29.52 -24.03 -8.80
CA PHE A 536 -28.21 -24.14 -9.45
C PHE A 536 -27.14 -24.74 -8.50
N PHE A 537 -27.56 -25.20 -7.33
CA PHE A 537 -26.64 -25.69 -6.33
C PHE A 537 -26.59 -27.23 -6.35
N ASP A 538 -25.44 -27.75 -6.82
CA ASP A 538 -25.17 -29.18 -6.81
C ASP A 538 -23.67 -29.41 -6.58
N PRO A 539 -23.23 -30.32 -5.71
CA PRO A 539 -21.83 -30.65 -5.51
C PRO A 539 -21.14 -31.04 -6.82
N LEU A 540 -19.90 -30.60 -7.02
CA LEU A 540 -19.07 -31.07 -8.12
C LEU A 540 -18.65 -32.53 -7.84
N ALA A 541 -18.31 -33.28 -8.88
CA ALA A 541 -18.01 -34.71 -8.78
C ALA A 541 -16.90 -35.05 -7.75
N TRP A 542 -16.00 -34.13 -7.49
CA TRP A 542 -14.89 -34.30 -6.56
C TRP A 542 -15.13 -33.64 -5.18
N GLU A 543 -16.27 -33.05 -4.97
CA GLU A 543 -16.69 -32.48 -3.70
C GLU A 543 -17.53 -33.52 -2.94
N ALA A 544 -17.03 -33.97 -1.82
CA ALA A 544 -17.72 -34.94 -0.98
C ALA A 544 -17.47 -34.65 0.51
N ASP A 545 -18.39 -35.08 1.33
CA ASP A 545 -18.20 -35.10 2.79
C ASP A 545 -17.37 -36.33 3.14
N VAL A 546 -16.06 -36.13 3.28
CA VAL A 546 -15.09 -37.19 3.59
C VAL A 546 -14.22 -36.81 4.77
N ASP A 547 -13.86 -37.81 5.57
CA ASP A 547 -13.01 -37.69 6.76
C ASP A 547 -11.90 -38.72 6.73
N GLY A 548 -10.65 -38.34 7.01
CA GLY A 548 -9.62 -39.35 7.13
C GLY A 548 -8.21 -38.88 7.18
N PHE A 549 -7.31 -39.78 7.45
CA PHE A 549 -5.89 -39.54 7.33
C PHE A 549 -5.48 -39.52 5.85
N ARG A 550 -4.69 -38.50 5.51
CA ARG A 550 -3.92 -38.47 4.26
C ARG A 550 -2.44 -38.45 4.62
N VAL A 551 -1.69 -39.38 4.06
CA VAL A 551 -0.24 -39.48 4.23
C VAL A 551 0.39 -39.66 2.86
N GLY A 552 1.34 -38.80 2.53
CA GLY A 552 1.98 -38.86 1.22
C GLY A 552 3.41 -38.37 1.23
N THR A 553 4.15 -38.80 0.21
CA THR A 553 5.51 -38.35 -0.02
C THR A 553 5.78 -38.27 -1.52
N ARG A 554 6.24 -37.11 -1.96
CA ARG A 554 6.69 -36.83 -3.32
C ARG A 554 8.17 -36.54 -3.29
N GLN A 555 8.94 -37.26 -4.11
CA GLN A 555 10.39 -37.18 -4.09
C GLN A 555 10.93 -37.02 -5.52
N GLU A 556 11.90 -36.09 -5.69
CA GLU A 556 12.51 -35.83 -6.99
C GLU A 556 14.03 -35.81 -6.86
N ILE A 557 14.69 -36.42 -7.80
CA ILE A 557 16.13 -36.35 -7.99
C ILE A 557 16.41 -35.66 -9.33
N ASN A 558 17.24 -34.60 -9.26
CA ASN A 558 17.68 -33.80 -10.40
C ASN A 558 19.17 -33.95 -10.62
N VAL A 559 19.59 -34.12 -11.88
CA VAL A 559 21.00 -34.23 -12.29
C VAL A 559 21.35 -33.08 -13.24
N PRO A 560 21.80 -31.92 -12.75
CA PRO A 560 22.11 -30.77 -13.62
C PRO A 560 23.41 -31.02 -14.38
N LEU A 561 23.34 -31.01 -15.71
CA LEU A 561 24.45 -31.11 -16.63
C LEU A 561 24.63 -29.78 -17.37
N GLN A 562 25.88 -29.35 -17.53
CA GLN A 562 26.20 -28.15 -18.31
C GLN A 562 26.80 -28.61 -19.67
N LEU A 563 26.05 -28.42 -20.75
CA LEU A 563 26.49 -28.74 -22.12
C LEU A 563 26.72 -27.46 -22.91
N GLY A 564 27.94 -26.92 -22.80
CA GLY A 564 28.25 -25.60 -23.35
C GLY A 564 27.37 -24.51 -22.72
N PRO A 565 26.62 -23.70 -23.49
CA PRO A 565 25.70 -22.71 -22.96
C PRO A 565 24.39 -23.31 -22.43
N THR A 566 24.09 -24.58 -22.76
CA THR A 566 22.83 -25.23 -22.42
C THR A 566 22.93 -25.90 -21.06
N LYS A 567 22.01 -25.63 -20.16
CA LYS A 567 21.79 -26.38 -18.94
C LYS A 567 20.74 -27.47 -19.24
N VAL A 568 21.08 -28.73 -18.96
CA VAL A 568 20.18 -29.89 -19.13
C VAL A 568 20.05 -30.61 -17.80
N VAL A 569 18.84 -30.89 -17.37
CA VAL A 569 18.53 -31.47 -16.06
C VAL A 569 17.58 -32.63 -16.23
N PRO A 570 18.09 -33.85 -16.46
CA PRO A 570 17.29 -35.06 -16.29
C PRO A 570 16.78 -35.17 -14.86
N TYR A 571 15.54 -35.59 -14.68
CA TYR A 571 14.95 -35.83 -13.39
C TYR A 571 14.04 -37.04 -13.34
N ALA A 572 13.87 -37.54 -12.14
CA ALA A 572 12.88 -38.56 -11.83
C ALA A 572 12.13 -38.12 -10.54
N LEU A 573 10.83 -38.22 -10.60
CA LEU A 573 9.92 -37.89 -9.51
C LEU A 573 9.04 -39.10 -9.21
N THR A 574 8.78 -39.36 -7.94
CA THR A 574 7.84 -40.38 -7.46
C THR A 574 6.86 -39.74 -6.48
N ASP A 575 5.62 -40.22 -6.49
CA ASP A 575 4.56 -39.85 -5.56
C ASP A 575 3.93 -41.11 -4.98
N PHE A 576 3.87 -41.21 -3.66
CA PHE A 576 3.18 -42.26 -2.93
C PHE A 576 2.25 -41.57 -1.93
N THR A 577 0.94 -41.77 -2.12
CA THR A 577 -0.05 -41.12 -1.26
C THR A 577 -1.15 -42.11 -0.91
N TYR A 578 -1.53 -42.10 0.35
CA TYR A 578 -2.63 -42.90 0.92
C TYR A 578 -3.70 -41.95 1.44
N TRP A 579 -4.95 -42.24 1.09
CA TRP A 579 -6.16 -41.64 1.62
C TRP A 579 -6.96 -42.69 2.36
N GLN A 580 -7.38 -42.40 3.57
CA GLN A 580 -8.21 -43.26 4.39
C GLN A 580 -9.62 -43.37 3.84
N GLU A 581 -10.12 -42.32 3.19
CA GLU A 581 -11.43 -42.25 2.57
C GLU A 581 -11.33 -41.50 1.23
N ALA A 582 -11.71 -42.19 0.15
CA ALA A 582 -11.84 -41.66 -1.20
C ALA A 582 -13.30 -41.39 -1.55
N LEU A 583 -13.60 -41.02 -2.81
CA LEU A 583 -14.99 -40.65 -3.20
C LEU A 583 -15.98 -41.82 -3.08
N ASP A 584 -15.50 -43.04 -3.16
CA ASP A 584 -16.31 -44.28 -3.00
C ASP A 584 -16.49 -44.72 -1.53
N GLY A 585 -15.91 -43.97 -0.58
CA GLY A 585 -15.93 -44.24 0.86
C GLY A 585 -14.95 -45.31 1.33
N ASN A 586 -14.08 -45.83 0.44
CA ASN A 586 -13.02 -46.77 0.76
C ASN A 586 -11.67 -46.10 0.89
N ASP A 587 -10.68 -46.83 1.43
CA ASP A 587 -9.30 -46.37 1.42
C ASP A 587 -8.68 -46.54 0.04
N LEU A 588 -7.77 -45.64 -0.31
CA LEU A 588 -7.08 -45.64 -1.60
C LEU A 588 -5.60 -45.38 -1.41
N PHE A 589 -4.79 -46.12 -2.16
CA PHE A 589 -3.34 -45.92 -2.26
C PHE A 589 -2.96 -45.65 -3.69
N ARG A 590 -2.28 -44.56 -3.97
CA ARG A 590 -1.70 -44.23 -5.26
C ARG A 590 -0.19 -44.35 -5.22
N ALA A 591 0.37 -45.06 -6.18
CA ALA A 591 1.78 -45.03 -6.54
C ALA A 591 1.92 -44.38 -7.91
N ALA A 592 2.69 -43.35 -8.03
CA ALA A 592 2.86 -42.63 -9.29
C ALA A 592 4.30 -42.20 -9.52
N GLY A 593 4.68 -42.01 -10.76
CA GLY A 593 6.03 -41.61 -11.12
C GLY A 593 6.07 -40.74 -12.37
N GLN A 594 7.07 -39.88 -12.45
CA GLN A 594 7.32 -39.02 -13.59
C GLN A 594 8.82 -39.00 -13.89
N VAL A 595 9.18 -39.18 -15.15
CA VAL A 595 10.56 -39.04 -15.63
C VAL A 595 10.60 -37.96 -16.70
N GLY A 596 11.65 -37.15 -16.71
CA GLY A 596 11.71 -36.08 -17.69
C GLY A 596 13.06 -35.39 -17.77
N VAL A 597 13.13 -34.42 -18.68
CA VAL A 597 14.31 -33.61 -18.93
C VAL A 597 13.90 -32.15 -19.03
N ARG A 598 14.44 -31.33 -18.16
CA ARG A 598 14.35 -29.86 -18.23
C ARG A 598 15.61 -29.32 -18.89
N SER A 599 15.46 -28.36 -19.80
CA SER A 599 16.60 -27.75 -20.48
C SER A 599 16.40 -26.24 -20.59
N SER A 600 17.48 -25.48 -20.47
CA SER A 600 17.47 -24.04 -20.66
C SER A 600 18.71 -23.59 -21.42
N LEU A 601 18.49 -22.84 -22.52
CA LEU A 601 19.55 -22.31 -23.39
C LEU A 601 19.43 -20.79 -23.47
N PRO A 602 20.26 -20.02 -22.73
CA PRO A 602 20.34 -18.58 -22.87
C PRO A 602 21.26 -18.21 -24.03
N VAL A 603 20.79 -17.31 -24.89
CA VAL A 603 21.58 -16.69 -25.95
C VAL A 603 21.39 -15.17 -25.91
N TRP A 604 22.44 -14.42 -26.27
CA TRP A 604 22.32 -12.98 -26.28
C TRP A 604 23.25 -12.33 -27.31
N LYS A 605 22.84 -11.14 -27.76
CA LYS A 605 23.63 -10.26 -28.59
C LYS A 605 23.54 -8.85 -28.04
N VAL A 606 24.69 -8.16 -27.97
CA VAL A 606 24.76 -6.77 -27.55
C VAL A 606 25.36 -5.93 -28.68
N ASP A 607 24.66 -4.89 -29.10
CA ASP A 607 25.12 -3.93 -30.08
C ASP A 607 25.07 -2.51 -29.48
N PRO A 608 26.23 -1.97 -29.05
CA PRO A 608 26.29 -0.65 -28.44
C PRO A 608 26.14 0.48 -29.46
N THR A 609 26.21 0.21 -30.78
CA THR A 609 26.16 1.23 -31.84
C THR A 609 24.76 1.62 -32.26
N VAL A 610 23.77 0.83 -31.86
CA VAL A 610 22.36 1.11 -32.16
C VAL A 610 21.93 2.37 -31.41
N GLN A 611 21.52 3.40 -32.15
CA GLN A 611 21.00 4.64 -31.60
C GLN A 611 19.76 5.08 -32.36
N SER A 612 18.74 5.56 -31.65
CA SER A 612 17.55 6.12 -32.23
C SER A 612 16.93 7.15 -31.28
N GLU A 613 16.83 8.39 -31.70
CA GLU A 613 16.14 9.44 -30.95
C GLU A 613 14.64 9.18 -30.87
N LEU A 614 14.03 8.71 -31.98
CA LEU A 614 12.59 8.42 -32.04
C LEU A 614 12.16 7.35 -31.03
N LEU A 615 12.95 6.29 -30.90
CA LEU A 615 12.67 5.16 -30.00
C LEU A 615 13.41 5.28 -28.66
N ASN A 616 14.16 6.37 -28.46
CA ASN A 616 15.01 6.61 -27.29
C ASN A 616 15.94 5.42 -26.99
N LEU A 617 16.69 4.98 -28.00
CA LEU A 617 17.66 3.88 -27.92
C LEU A 617 19.09 4.42 -27.78
N ASN A 618 19.83 3.82 -26.88
CA ASN A 618 21.27 4.05 -26.69
C ASN A 618 21.95 2.72 -26.38
N GLY A 619 22.35 2.03 -27.47
CA GLY A 619 22.74 0.64 -27.45
C GLY A 619 21.52 -0.30 -27.38
N LEU A 620 21.65 -1.51 -27.88
CA LEU A 620 20.62 -2.53 -27.85
C LEU A 620 21.22 -3.87 -27.42
N ALA A 621 20.64 -4.49 -26.40
CA ALA A 621 20.92 -5.88 -26.03
C ALA A 621 19.69 -6.72 -26.26
N HIS A 622 19.81 -7.81 -27.01
CA HIS A 622 18.77 -8.81 -27.18
C HIS A 622 19.18 -10.08 -26.45
N LYS A 623 18.37 -10.52 -25.51
CA LYS A 623 18.55 -11.72 -24.73
C LYS A 623 17.36 -12.66 -25.00
N VAL A 624 17.66 -13.91 -25.31
CA VAL A 624 16.67 -14.96 -25.54
C VAL A 624 17.00 -16.15 -24.66
N THR A 625 16.03 -16.69 -23.98
CA THR A 625 16.15 -17.97 -23.28
C THR A 625 15.14 -18.93 -23.83
N PHE A 626 15.62 -20.08 -24.31
CA PHE A 626 14.79 -21.20 -24.71
C PHE A 626 14.70 -22.17 -23.55
N ASP A 627 13.49 -22.53 -23.14
CA ASP A 627 13.22 -23.49 -22.09
C ASP A 627 12.46 -24.70 -22.68
N LEU A 628 12.79 -25.88 -22.20
CA LEU A 628 12.16 -27.15 -22.54
C LEU A 628 11.91 -27.93 -21.25
N ASP A 629 10.73 -28.54 -21.11
CA ASP A 629 10.44 -29.56 -20.12
C ASP A 629 9.63 -30.67 -20.81
N ALA A 630 10.27 -31.81 -21.05
CA ALA A 630 9.65 -33.00 -21.68
C ALA A 630 9.58 -34.09 -20.63
N PHE A 631 8.41 -34.68 -20.45
CA PHE A 631 8.21 -35.70 -19.44
C PHE A 631 7.13 -36.73 -19.83
N TYR A 632 7.20 -37.86 -19.15
CA TYR A 632 6.22 -38.95 -19.12
C TYR A 632 5.89 -39.23 -17.65
N ALA A 633 4.61 -39.32 -17.35
CA ALA A 633 4.09 -39.63 -16.01
C ALA A 633 3.09 -40.79 -16.11
N ASP A 634 3.04 -41.60 -15.05
CA ASP A 634 2.17 -42.78 -14.93
C ASP A 634 1.70 -42.92 -13.49
N ALA A 635 0.43 -43.16 -13.24
CA ALA A 635 -0.20 -43.29 -11.95
C ALA A 635 -1.04 -44.59 -11.86
N SER A 636 -1.05 -45.19 -10.67
CA SER A 636 -1.83 -46.41 -10.43
C SER A 636 -3.34 -46.15 -10.22
N GLN A 637 -3.74 -44.90 -10.05
CA GLN A 637 -5.12 -44.51 -9.76
C GLN A 637 -5.46 -43.24 -10.53
N ASP A 638 -6.69 -43.18 -11.05
CA ASP A 638 -7.23 -42.04 -11.77
C ASP A 638 -7.59 -40.86 -10.83
N ILE A 639 -7.37 -39.67 -11.30
CA ILE A 639 -7.72 -38.42 -10.55
C ILE A 639 -9.23 -38.34 -10.21
N ASN A 640 -10.09 -39.03 -10.99
CA ASN A 640 -11.54 -39.00 -10.78
C ASN A 640 -11.99 -39.86 -9.58
N GLU A 641 -11.11 -40.68 -9.02
CA GLU A 641 -11.41 -41.49 -7.82
C GLU A 641 -11.15 -40.70 -6.51
N LEU A 642 -10.52 -39.52 -6.62
CA LEU A 642 -10.03 -38.76 -5.48
C LEU A 642 -10.90 -37.54 -5.15
N PRO A 643 -11.23 -37.30 -3.86
CA PRO A 643 -11.76 -36.02 -3.40
C PRO A 643 -10.67 -34.95 -3.47
N LEU A 644 -11.01 -33.73 -3.80
CA LEU A 644 -10.05 -32.64 -3.89
C LEU A 644 -9.83 -31.98 -2.51
N TYR A 645 -9.04 -32.62 -1.64
CA TYR A 645 -8.70 -32.07 -0.31
C TYR A 645 -7.92 -30.76 -0.38
N ASP A 646 -6.99 -30.65 -1.34
CA ASP A 646 -6.24 -29.42 -1.58
C ASP A 646 -6.89 -28.65 -2.74
N ALA A 647 -7.64 -27.58 -2.42
CA ALA A 647 -8.28 -26.74 -3.42
C ALA A 647 -7.27 -26.18 -4.43
N LEU A 648 -7.63 -26.19 -5.71
CA LEU A 648 -6.78 -25.68 -6.79
C LEU A 648 -6.79 -24.16 -6.89
N ASP A 649 -7.89 -23.56 -6.53
CA ASP A 649 -8.04 -22.12 -6.36
C ASP A 649 -8.71 -21.85 -4.99
N ASP A 650 -8.79 -20.60 -4.62
CA ASP A 650 -9.47 -20.15 -3.41
C ASP A 650 -10.81 -19.48 -3.69
N ASP A 651 -11.40 -19.80 -4.85
CA ASP A 651 -12.77 -19.40 -5.18
C ASP A 651 -13.75 -20.43 -4.60
N SER A 652 -14.04 -20.30 -3.33
CA SER A 652 -15.06 -21.11 -2.65
C SER A 652 -16.48 -20.76 -3.09
N GLN A 653 -16.60 -19.88 -4.05
CA GLN A 653 -17.88 -19.46 -4.57
C GLN A 653 -18.39 -20.47 -5.60
N GLU A 654 -18.53 -21.72 -5.15
CA GLU A 654 -19.11 -22.80 -5.93
C GLU A 654 -20.42 -22.39 -6.56
N HIS A 655 -21.13 -21.52 -5.90
CA HIS A 655 -22.35 -20.91 -6.37
C HIS A 655 -22.13 -20.13 -7.68
N PHE A 656 -21.03 -19.41 -7.82
CA PHE A 656 -20.65 -18.76 -9.06
C PHE A 656 -20.24 -19.80 -10.11
N ARG A 657 -19.37 -20.75 -9.78
CA ARG A 657 -18.93 -21.82 -10.69
C ARG A 657 -20.10 -22.63 -11.24
N ARG A 658 -21.00 -23.06 -10.38
CA ARG A 658 -22.18 -23.85 -10.75
C ARG A 658 -23.13 -23.08 -11.66
N ARG A 659 -23.44 -21.84 -11.33
CA ARG A 659 -24.24 -20.97 -12.22
C ARG A 659 -23.53 -20.73 -13.55
N PHE A 660 -22.23 -20.59 -13.52
CA PHE A 660 -21.45 -20.43 -14.74
C PHE A 660 -21.53 -21.71 -15.59
N ALA A 661 -21.32 -22.88 -15.01
CA ALA A 661 -21.42 -24.16 -15.70
C ALA A 661 -22.84 -24.40 -16.29
N PHE A 662 -23.88 -24.15 -15.50
CA PHE A 662 -25.27 -24.22 -15.97
C PHE A 662 -25.53 -23.26 -17.13
N SER A 663 -25.18 -22.00 -16.98
CA SER A 663 -25.46 -20.98 -18.00
C SER A 663 -24.66 -21.18 -19.28
N THR A 664 -23.46 -21.75 -19.18
CA THR A 664 -22.52 -21.89 -20.29
C THR A 664 -22.73 -23.20 -21.05
N PHE A 665 -22.95 -24.30 -20.33
CA PHE A 665 -23.04 -25.64 -20.93
C PHE A 665 -24.45 -26.20 -20.97
N GLY A 666 -25.45 -25.50 -20.41
CA GLY A 666 -26.83 -25.98 -20.34
C GLY A 666 -26.98 -27.20 -19.46
N ILE A 667 -26.08 -27.42 -18.51
CA ILE A 667 -26.10 -28.57 -17.62
C ILE A 667 -27.19 -28.34 -16.57
N ALA A 668 -28.15 -29.23 -16.51
CA ALA A 668 -29.16 -29.20 -15.45
C ALA A 668 -28.52 -29.44 -14.07
N ALA A 669 -29.20 -29.02 -12.99
CA ALA A 669 -28.75 -29.35 -11.64
C ALA A 669 -28.52 -30.89 -11.55
N GLY A 670 -27.38 -31.31 -11.03
CA GLY A 670 -26.93 -32.70 -11.01
C GLY A 670 -26.10 -33.15 -12.21
N GLY A 671 -25.74 -32.25 -13.14
CA GLY A 671 -24.88 -32.56 -14.27
C GLY A 671 -23.43 -32.15 -14.03
N ASP A 672 -22.51 -33.02 -14.44
CA ASP A 672 -21.07 -32.74 -14.32
C ASP A 672 -20.59 -31.72 -15.34
N THR A 673 -19.66 -30.88 -14.94
CA THR A 673 -18.89 -30.04 -15.86
C THR A 673 -18.13 -30.94 -16.83
N PRO A 674 -18.23 -30.71 -18.17
CA PRO A 674 -17.47 -31.53 -19.11
C PRO A 674 -15.98 -31.56 -18.76
N LEU A 675 -15.36 -32.72 -18.75
CA LEU A 675 -13.98 -32.94 -18.34
C LEU A 675 -12.98 -31.94 -18.98
N ARG A 676 -13.21 -31.57 -20.23
CA ARG A 676 -12.38 -30.57 -20.94
C ARG A 676 -12.40 -29.15 -20.34
N TYR A 677 -13.37 -28.85 -19.47
CA TYR A 677 -13.49 -27.59 -18.76
C TYR A 677 -13.37 -27.73 -17.25
N ASP A 678 -13.09 -28.95 -16.77
CA ASP A 678 -12.81 -29.26 -15.39
C ASP A 678 -11.46 -28.62 -14.96
N GLU A 679 -11.44 -27.98 -13.80
CA GLU A 679 -10.25 -27.34 -13.25
C GLU A 679 -9.11 -28.31 -12.96
N ARG A 680 -9.43 -29.56 -12.56
CA ARG A 680 -8.44 -30.62 -12.31
C ARG A 680 -7.78 -31.06 -13.60
N SER A 681 -8.57 -31.28 -14.66
CA SER A 681 -8.07 -31.58 -15.99
C SER A 681 -7.17 -30.47 -16.54
N PHE A 682 -7.55 -29.21 -16.31
CA PHE A 682 -6.71 -28.06 -16.68
C PHE A 682 -5.39 -28.05 -15.89
N ALA A 683 -5.44 -28.27 -14.57
CA ALA A 683 -4.26 -28.34 -13.71
C ALA A 683 -3.32 -29.47 -14.12
N LEU A 684 -3.85 -30.65 -14.42
CA LEU A 684 -3.10 -31.81 -14.90
C LEU A 684 -2.42 -31.48 -16.24
N ARG A 685 -3.19 -31.05 -17.24
CA ARG A 685 -2.67 -30.72 -18.57
C ARG A 685 -1.64 -29.59 -18.53
N SER A 686 -1.76 -28.65 -17.60
CA SER A 686 -0.76 -27.62 -17.35
C SER A 686 0.54 -28.18 -16.76
N GLY A 687 0.53 -29.46 -16.33
CA GLY A 687 1.63 -30.17 -15.67
C GLY A 687 1.93 -29.68 -14.27
N LEU A 688 0.88 -29.36 -13.49
CA LEU A 688 1.00 -28.99 -12.08
C LEU A 688 1.68 -30.08 -11.26
N GLN A 689 1.48 -31.35 -11.63
CA GLN A 689 2.10 -32.51 -10.97
C GLN A 689 3.63 -32.54 -11.05
N GLY A 690 4.24 -31.83 -11.99
CA GLY A 690 5.66 -31.95 -12.33
C GLY A 690 6.65 -31.40 -11.28
N ASN A 691 6.19 -31.00 -10.11
CA ASN A 691 7.06 -30.44 -9.06
C ASN A 691 6.72 -30.99 -7.68
N VAL A 692 7.74 -31.17 -6.84
CA VAL A 692 7.54 -31.54 -5.42
C VAL A 692 6.76 -30.49 -4.62
N THR A 693 6.77 -29.25 -5.08
CA THR A 693 6.05 -28.13 -4.45
C THR A 693 4.64 -27.93 -5.02
N SER A 694 4.09 -28.91 -5.74
CA SER A 694 2.70 -28.84 -6.21
C SER A 694 1.75 -28.54 -5.04
N PRO A 695 0.81 -27.61 -5.20
CA PRO A 695 -0.11 -27.21 -4.13
C PRO A 695 -1.14 -28.29 -3.80
N SER A 696 -1.39 -29.24 -4.70
CA SER A 696 -2.34 -30.33 -4.51
C SER A 696 -1.66 -31.68 -4.61
N ALA A 697 -1.90 -32.55 -3.64
CA ALA A 697 -1.47 -33.94 -3.67
C ALA A 697 -2.35 -34.77 -4.58
N GLU A 698 -3.60 -34.39 -4.81
CA GLU A 698 -4.57 -35.10 -5.62
C GLU A 698 -4.24 -35.01 -7.12
N ILE A 699 -3.67 -33.90 -7.58
CA ILE A 699 -3.38 -33.65 -8.99
C ILE A 699 -2.12 -34.39 -9.40
N PHE A 700 -2.31 -35.63 -9.80
CA PHE A 700 -1.31 -36.50 -10.42
C PHE A 700 -2.01 -37.62 -11.19
N ASP A 701 -1.71 -37.75 -12.46
CA ASP A 701 -2.30 -38.77 -13.34
C ASP A 701 -1.34 -39.09 -14.52
N ASP A 702 -1.75 -40.01 -15.38
CA ASP A 702 -1.05 -40.32 -16.63
C ASP A 702 -0.97 -39.05 -17.49
N LEU A 703 0.24 -38.75 -17.98
CA LEU A 703 0.45 -37.59 -18.83
C LEU A 703 1.78 -37.67 -19.58
N SER A 704 1.72 -37.43 -20.88
CA SER A 704 2.90 -37.20 -21.71
C SER A 704 2.89 -35.80 -22.26
N ALA A 705 3.87 -34.98 -21.90
CA ALA A 705 3.88 -33.58 -22.34
C ALA A 705 5.28 -33.06 -22.66
N ILE A 706 5.34 -32.15 -23.65
CA ILE A 706 6.52 -31.39 -24.02
C ILE A 706 6.17 -29.92 -23.89
N LYS A 707 6.73 -29.27 -22.88
CA LYS A 707 6.56 -27.82 -22.65
C LYS A 707 7.71 -27.06 -23.28
N LEU A 708 7.41 -26.07 -24.06
CA LEU A 708 8.35 -25.20 -24.75
C LEU A 708 8.17 -23.76 -24.27
N GLY A 709 9.26 -23.07 -23.95
CA GLY A 709 9.25 -21.67 -23.54
C GLY A 709 10.27 -20.86 -24.31
N VAL A 710 9.91 -19.65 -24.72
CA VAL A 710 10.82 -18.67 -25.30
C VAL A 710 10.61 -17.36 -24.59
N ARG A 711 11.63 -16.92 -23.85
CA ARG A 711 11.64 -15.63 -23.16
C ARG A 711 12.59 -14.67 -23.84
N GLN A 712 12.10 -13.54 -24.27
CA GLN A 712 12.89 -12.56 -25.00
C GLN A 712 12.85 -11.20 -24.30
N ARG A 713 14.03 -10.56 -24.20
CA ARG A 713 14.18 -9.24 -23.65
C ARG A 713 15.05 -8.39 -24.55
N TRP A 714 14.55 -7.24 -24.97
CA TRP A 714 15.35 -6.20 -25.61
C TRP A 714 15.60 -5.09 -24.61
N GLN A 715 16.86 -4.79 -24.38
CA GLN A 715 17.28 -3.83 -23.37
C GLN A 715 18.05 -2.68 -24.01
N THR A 716 17.84 -1.48 -23.49
CA THR A 716 18.56 -0.30 -23.90
C THR A 716 19.00 0.51 -22.68
N LYS A 717 19.93 1.45 -22.88
CA LYS A 717 20.35 2.38 -21.83
C LYS A 717 19.51 3.64 -21.88
N ARG A 718 19.10 4.16 -20.74
CA ARG A 718 18.41 5.46 -20.60
C ARG A 718 18.98 6.25 -19.43
N GLY A 719 19.02 7.57 -19.58
CA GLY A 719 19.50 8.49 -18.55
C GLY A 719 20.58 9.42 -19.08
N ALA A 720 21.01 10.36 -18.25
CA ALA A 720 22.10 11.27 -18.58
C ALA A 720 23.42 10.51 -18.67
N PRO A 721 24.37 10.96 -19.50
CA PRO A 721 25.72 10.36 -19.62
C PRO A 721 26.39 10.19 -18.25
N GLY A 722 26.86 8.97 -17.95
CA GLY A 722 27.45 8.60 -16.68
C GLY A 722 26.46 8.26 -15.55
N ARG A 723 25.16 8.36 -15.79
CA ARG A 723 24.07 7.95 -14.90
C ARG A 723 23.02 7.10 -15.63
N GLU A 724 23.46 6.42 -16.67
CA GLU A 724 22.59 5.58 -17.49
C GLU A 724 22.16 4.35 -16.70
N ARG A 725 20.90 3.96 -16.90
CA ARG A 725 20.34 2.70 -16.41
C ARG A 725 19.92 1.82 -17.57
N ILE A 726 20.09 0.53 -17.43
CA ILE A 726 19.57 -0.45 -18.39
C ILE A 726 18.08 -0.64 -18.09
N ILE A 727 17.25 -0.54 -19.10
CA ILE A 727 15.83 -0.77 -19.02
C ILE A 727 15.41 -1.81 -20.05
N ASP A 728 14.38 -2.57 -19.74
CA ASP A 728 13.71 -3.45 -20.69
C ASP A 728 12.86 -2.59 -21.64
N LEU A 729 13.19 -2.65 -22.92
CA LEU A 729 12.43 -1.98 -23.98
C LEU A 729 11.26 -2.85 -24.43
N VAL A 730 11.53 -4.11 -24.71
CA VAL A 730 10.53 -5.13 -25.09
C VAL A 730 10.75 -6.38 -24.27
N ASN A 731 9.69 -6.92 -23.70
CA ASN A 731 9.61 -8.24 -23.12
C ASN A 731 8.59 -9.04 -23.90
N LEU A 732 8.96 -10.26 -24.29
CA LEU A 732 8.06 -11.23 -24.92
C LEU A 732 8.36 -12.61 -24.33
N ASP A 733 7.37 -13.16 -23.65
CA ASP A 733 7.40 -14.52 -23.13
C ASP A 733 6.32 -15.33 -23.84
N VAL A 734 6.69 -16.47 -24.42
CA VAL A 734 5.77 -17.38 -25.08
C VAL A 734 6.03 -18.76 -24.53
N GLN A 735 4.97 -19.47 -24.14
CA GLN A 735 5.04 -20.83 -23.65
C GLN A 735 3.96 -21.66 -24.33
N GLY A 736 4.28 -22.90 -24.66
CA GLY A 736 3.34 -23.82 -25.28
C GLY A 736 3.58 -25.27 -24.82
N ILE A 737 2.54 -26.07 -24.89
CA ILE A 737 2.55 -27.49 -24.53
C ILE A 737 2.14 -28.30 -25.74
N ILE A 738 2.85 -29.38 -25.99
CA ILE A 738 2.55 -30.40 -27.00
C ILE A 738 2.31 -31.72 -26.26
N TYR A 739 1.24 -32.41 -26.64
CA TYR A 739 0.89 -33.71 -26.08
C TYR A 739 1.16 -34.79 -27.14
N PRO A 740 2.18 -35.65 -26.94
CA PRO A 740 2.48 -36.74 -27.85
C PRO A 740 1.33 -37.77 -27.99
N ASP A 741 0.63 -38.04 -26.88
CA ASP A 741 -0.59 -38.84 -26.85
C ASP A 741 -1.82 -37.91 -26.74
N ALA A 742 -2.17 -37.32 -27.89
CA ALA A 742 -3.21 -36.26 -27.90
C ALA A 742 -4.62 -36.80 -27.54
N ASP A 743 -4.92 -38.04 -27.87
CA ASP A 743 -6.24 -38.62 -27.63
C ASP A 743 -6.48 -38.87 -26.15
N SER A 744 -5.48 -39.31 -25.41
CA SER A 744 -5.52 -39.48 -23.96
C SER A 744 -5.38 -38.14 -23.23
N ASP A 745 -4.36 -37.37 -23.59
CA ASP A 745 -3.84 -36.31 -22.74
C ASP A 745 -4.48 -34.94 -23.02
N ASN A 746 -5.09 -34.72 -24.22
CA ASN A 746 -5.62 -33.39 -24.61
C ASN A 746 -6.81 -33.45 -25.58
N PHE A 747 -7.75 -34.33 -25.36
CA PHE A 747 -9.03 -34.35 -26.10
C PHE A 747 -8.85 -34.44 -27.63
N GLY A 748 -7.83 -35.17 -28.12
CA GLY A 748 -7.51 -35.35 -29.52
C GLY A 748 -6.65 -34.25 -30.17
N ALA A 749 -6.26 -33.21 -29.46
CA ALA A 749 -5.44 -32.12 -29.97
C ALA A 749 -3.97 -32.20 -29.52
N ALA A 750 -3.05 -32.49 -30.46
CA ALA A 750 -1.62 -32.55 -30.16
C ALA A 750 -1.03 -31.19 -29.69
N ALA A 751 -1.49 -30.09 -30.29
CA ALA A 751 -1.19 -28.74 -29.76
C ALA A 751 -2.09 -28.46 -28.56
N GLY A 752 -1.50 -28.12 -27.42
CA GLY A 752 -2.21 -27.90 -26.22
C GLY A 752 -2.34 -26.42 -25.89
N MET A 753 -2.02 -26.07 -24.66
CA MET A 753 -2.12 -24.69 -24.19
C MET A 753 -0.94 -23.87 -24.68
N VAL A 754 -1.21 -22.68 -25.22
CA VAL A 754 -0.21 -21.67 -25.54
C VAL A 754 -0.57 -20.37 -24.81
N ASN A 755 0.38 -19.79 -24.10
CA ASN A 755 0.24 -18.46 -23.53
C ASN A 755 1.38 -17.55 -23.96
N TYR A 756 1.08 -16.26 -24.11
CA TYR A 756 2.10 -15.26 -24.34
C TYR A 756 1.85 -14.01 -23.50
N ASP A 757 2.94 -13.28 -23.29
CA ASP A 757 3.01 -12.04 -22.55
C ASP A 757 3.94 -11.09 -23.29
N PHE A 758 3.44 -9.95 -23.69
CA PHE A 758 4.15 -8.96 -24.47
C PHE A 758 4.06 -7.58 -23.82
N ARG A 759 5.23 -6.93 -23.65
CA ARG A 759 5.32 -5.53 -23.23
C ARG A 759 6.31 -4.78 -24.12
N TYR A 760 5.93 -3.59 -24.52
CA TYR A 760 6.79 -2.68 -25.25
C TYR A 760 6.72 -1.28 -24.66
N HIS A 761 7.84 -0.79 -24.12
CA HIS A 761 7.97 0.54 -23.55
C HIS A 761 8.47 1.53 -24.59
N ILE A 762 7.54 2.27 -25.21
CA ILE A 762 7.83 3.31 -26.20
C ILE A 762 8.24 4.59 -25.45
N GLY A 763 9.52 4.82 -25.29
CA GLY A 763 10.00 5.92 -24.46
C GLY A 763 9.69 5.68 -22.97
N ASP A 764 9.53 6.74 -22.21
CA ASP A 764 9.33 6.69 -20.75
C ASP A 764 7.85 6.88 -20.37
N ARG A 765 6.95 7.04 -21.35
CA ARG A 765 5.58 7.49 -21.09
C ARG A 765 4.51 6.64 -21.73
N VAL A 766 4.85 5.83 -22.70
CA VAL A 766 3.88 5.00 -23.44
C VAL A 766 4.33 3.56 -23.37
N SER A 767 3.40 2.67 -23.02
CA SER A 767 3.63 1.24 -23.03
C SER A 767 2.50 0.54 -23.76
N LEU A 768 2.85 -0.38 -24.64
CA LEU A 768 1.92 -1.33 -25.24
C LEU A 768 2.03 -2.64 -24.47
N VAL A 769 0.89 -3.23 -24.17
CA VAL A 769 0.78 -4.50 -23.44
C VAL A 769 -0.16 -5.42 -24.20
N SER A 770 0.18 -6.69 -24.25
CA SER A 770 -0.68 -7.71 -24.81
C SER A 770 -0.44 -9.03 -24.10
N ASP A 771 -1.50 -9.76 -23.83
CA ASP A 771 -1.43 -11.11 -23.31
C ASP A 771 -2.48 -11.97 -24.00
N GLY A 772 -2.21 -13.26 -24.05
CA GLY A 772 -3.14 -14.21 -24.64
C GLY A 772 -2.94 -15.61 -24.08
N PHE A 773 -4.01 -16.36 -24.11
CA PHE A 773 -4.07 -17.76 -23.77
C PHE A 773 -4.90 -18.49 -24.83
N PHE A 774 -4.42 -19.63 -25.29
CA PHE A 774 -5.08 -20.45 -26.30
C PHE A 774 -5.04 -21.90 -25.87
N ASP A 775 -6.18 -22.56 -25.78
CA ASP A 775 -6.32 -23.98 -25.64
C ASP A 775 -6.83 -24.55 -26.95
N PHE A 776 -6.08 -25.46 -27.59
CA PHE A 776 -6.27 -25.83 -29.00
C PHE A 776 -7.23 -27.00 -29.23
N PHE A 777 -7.74 -27.64 -28.19
CA PHE A 777 -8.81 -28.59 -28.39
C PHE A 777 -10.10 -27.93 -28.91
N GLN A 778 -11.01 -28.71 -29.43
CA GLN A 778 -12.26 -28.23 -30.00
C GLN A 778 -13.07 -27.47 -28.95
N GLU A 779 -13.43 -26.20 -29.25
CA GLU A 779 -14.10 -25.27 -28.35
C GLU A 779 -13.27 -24.87 -27.12
N GLY A 780 -11.95 -25.05 -27.20
CA GLY A 780 -11.02 -24.62 -26.15
C GLY A 780 -11.06 -23.13 -25.94
N LEU A 781 -10.78 -22.73 -24.71
CA LEU A 781 -10.77 -21.31 -24.33
C LEU A 781 -9.64 -20.56 -25.03
N ARG A 782 -9.97 -19.43 -25.64
CA ARG A 782 -9.01 -18.52 -26.29
C ARG A 782 -9.24 -17.12 -25.78
N THR A 783 -8.17 -16.47 -25.36
CA THR A 783 -8.23 -15.07 -24.92
C THR A 783 -7.10 -14.28 -25.52
N VAL A 784 -7.39 -13.07 -25.94
CA VAL A 784 -6.40 -12.08 -26.37
C VAL A 784 -6.75 -10.73 -25.77
N SER A 785 -5.78 -10.13 -25.13
CA SER A 785 -5.90 -8.76 -24.63
C SER A 785 -4.82 -7.90 -25.27
N VAL A 786 -5.19 -6.71 -25.74
CA VAL A 786 -4.25 -5.72 -26.27
C VAL A 786 -4.59 -4.38 -25.63
N GLY A 787 -3.59 -3.69 -25.11
CA GLY A 787 -3.81 -2.40 -24.46
C GLY A 787 -2.64 -1.44 -24.66
N ALA A 788 -2.94 -0.16 -24.53
CA ALA A 788 -1.97 0.92 -24.53
C ALA A 788 -2.15 1.75 -23.26
N TYR A 789 -1.06 1.99 -22.57
CA TYR A 789 -0.99 2.90 -21.43
C TYR A 789 -0.12 4.09 -21.80
N ALA A 790 -0.60 5.29 -21.51
CA ALA A 790 0.19 6.50 -21.67
C ALA A 790 0.09 7.36 -20.40
N GLU A 791 1.24 7.87 -19.97
CA GLU A 791 1.33 8.73 -18.80
C GLU A 791 2.12 9.99 -19.10
N ARG A 792 1.59 11.12 -18.65
CA ARG A 792 2.32 12.38 -18.58
C ARG A 792 2.30 12.83 -17.13
N PRO A 793 3.45 12.77 -16.43
CA PRO A 793 3.53 13.20 -15.03
C PRO A 793 2.90 14.56 -14.84
N GLU A 794 2.15 14.74 -13.74
CA GLU A 794 1.42 15.95 -13.34
C GLU A 794 0.24 16.36 -14.22
N VAL A 795 0.07 15.75 -15.39
CA VAL A 795 -1.03 16.05 -16.32
C VAL A 795 -2.08 14.96 -16.29
N GLY A 796 -1.68 13.68 -16.32
CA GLY A 796 -2.62 12.57 -16.28
C GLY A 796 -2.09 11.30 -16.93
N ASN A 797 -2.94 10.29 -16.91
CA ASN A 797 -2.72 9.00 -17.54
C ASN A 797 -3.97 8.54 -18.30
N ILE A 798 -3.78 7.68 -19.25
CA ILE A 798 -4.85 7.01 -20.00
C ILE A 798 -4.45 5.57 -20.27
N TYR A 799 -5.38 4.68 -20.09
CA TYR A 799 -5.33 3.31 -20.56
C TYR A 799 -6.48 3.05 -21.52
N LEU A 800 -6.20 2.40 -22.62
CA LEU A 800 -7.20 1.89 -23.55
C LEU A 800 -6.82 0.47 -23.95
N GLY A 801 -7.75 -0.46 -23.82
CA GLY A 801 -7.50 -1.86 -24.12
C GLY A 801 -8.74 -2.57 -24.64
N VAL A 802 -8.49 -3.65 -25.37
CA VAL A 802 -9.50 -4.58 -25.91
C VAL A 802 -9.15 -5.97 -25.40
N ARG A 803 -10.15 -6.73 -24.98
CA ARG A 803 -10.05 -8.16 -24.67
C ARG A 803 -11.08 -8.92 -25.48
N SER A 804 -10.63 -9.93 -26.23
CA SER A 804 -11.47 -10.94 -26.88
C SER A 804 -11.38 -12.24 -26.11
N ILE A 805 -12.52 -12.88 -25.93
CA ILE A 805 -12.67 -14.20 -25.29
C ILE A 805 -13.50 -15.04 -26.24
N GLU A 806 -13.03 -16.21 -26.58
CA GLU A 806 -13.71 -17.18 -27.41
C GLU A 806 -13.60 -18.59 -26.79
N GLY A 807 -14.59 -19.43 -27.01
CA GLY A 807 -14.66 -20.80 -26.51
C GLY A 807 -16.03 -21.08 -25.91
N PRO A 808 -16.09 -21.63 -24.68
CA PRO A 808 -17.37 -21.85 -23.97
C PRO A 808 -18.19 -20.58 -23.80
N ILE A 809 -17.53 -19.46 -23.72
CA ILE A 809 -18.13 -18.11 -23.68
C ILE A 809 -17.49 -17.25 -24.75
N SER A 810 -18.26 -16.28 -25.28
CA SER A 810 -17.77 -15.29 -26.21
C SER A 810 -18.01 -13.90 -25.67
N SER A 811 -16.97 -13.06 -25.67
CA SER A 811 -17.04 -11.68 -25.16
C SER A 811 -15.96 -10.82 -25.79
N ASN A 812 -16.31 -9.59 -26.16
CA ASN A 812 -15.37 -8.63 -26.72
C ASN A 812 -15.47 -7.33 -25.95
N ILE A 813 -14.54 -7.12 -25.03
CA ILE A 813 -14.59 -6.05 -24.05
C ILE A 813 -13.63 -4.93 -24.44
N ILE A 814 -14.14 -3.70 -24.55
CA ILE A 814 -13.32 -2.50 -24.59
C ILE A 814 -13.29 -1.90 -23.17
N THR A 815 -12.09 -1.61 -22.71
CA THR A 815 -11.85 -0.91 -21.44
C THR A 815 -11.08 0.38 -21.71
N GLY A 816 -11.59 1.48 -21.21
CA GLY A 816 -10.90 2.77 -21.19
C GLY A 816 -10.92 3.34 -19.78
N THR A 817 -9.76 3.75 -19.28
CA THR A 817 -9.67 4.47 -18.00
C THR A 817 -8.69 5.62 -18.12
N GLY A 818 -8.91 6.68 -17.37
CA GLY A 818 -7.96 7.79 -17.38
C GLY A 818 -8.25 8.85 -16.34
N THR A 819 -7.19 9.61 -16.08
CA THR A 819 -7.23 10.80 -15.26
C THR A 819 -6.60 11.94 -16.03
N TYR A 820 -7.16 13.13 -15.94
CA TYR A 820 -6.65 14.29 -16.64
C TYR A 820 -6.78 15.55 -15.79
N ARG A 821 -5.69 16.25 -15.60
CA ARG A 821 -5.66 17.54 -14.94
C ARG A 821 -5.93 18.62 -15.96
N MET A 822 -7.17 19.11 -16.00
CA MET A 822 -7.61 20.14 -16.93
C MET A 822 -6.98 21.50 -16.66
N SER A 823 -6.75 21.79 -15.35
CA SER A 823 -6.14 23.04 -14.89
C SER A 823 -5.60 22.86 -13.47
N ASP A 824 -5.06 23.93 -12.89
CA ASP A 824 -4.62 23.93 -11.48
C ASP A 824 -5.76 23.72 -10.48
N LYS A 825 -7.00 23.88 -10.93
CA LYS A 825 -8.20 23.79 -10.09
C LYS A 825 -9.11 22.62 -10.43
N TRP A 826 -8.95 21.99 -11.61
CA TRP A 826 -9.89 20.99 -12.07
C TRP A 826 -9.18 19.75 -12.58
N GLY A 827 -9.64 18.61 -12.13
CA GLY A 827 -9.27 17.28 -12.61
C GLY A 827 -10.49 16.51 -13.09
N LEU A 828 -10.27 15.60 -14.03
CA LEU A 828 -11.26 14.68 -14.57
C LEU A 828 -10.79 13.25 -14.36
N LYS A 829 -11.69 12.38 -13.94
CA LYS A 829 -11.50 10.93 -13.87
C LYS A 829 -12.56 10.25 -14.71
N GLY A 830 -12.18 9.20 -15.43
CA GLY A 830 -13.16 8.45 -16.24
C GLY A 830 -12.80 6.98 -16.31
N GLY A 831 -13.81 6.15 -16.43
CA GLY A 831 -13.68 4.73 -16.69
C GLY A 831 -14.89 4.22 -17.46
N LEU A 832 -14.64 3.37 -18.43
CA LEU A 832 -15.64 2.75 -19.29
C LEU A 832 -15.24 1.31 -19.53
N GLN A 833 -16.20 0.40 -19.39
CA GLN A 833 -16.07 -0.99 -19.80
C GLN A 833 -17.35 -1.43 -20.51
N VAL A 834 -17.20 -1.86 -21.75
CA VAL A 834 -18.31 -2.30 -22.61
C VAL A 834 -17.94 -3.62 -23.26
N ASP A 835 -18.82 -4.58 -23.15
CA ASP A 835 -18.76 -5.84 -23.89
C ASP A 835 -19.64 -5.70 -25.15
N PHE A 836 -19.06 -5.94 -26.32
CA PHE A 836 -19.79 -5.98 -27.59
C PHE A 836 -20.46 -7.34 -27.85
N GLY A 837 -20.29 -8.32 -26.93
CA GLY A 837 -21.04 -9.55 -26.90
C GLY A 837 -22.42 -9.38 -26.25
N GLU A 838 -22.87 -10.41 -25.56
CA GLU A 838 -24.21 -10.46 -24.96
C GLU A 838 -24.38 -9.54 -23.74
N ALA A 839 -23.31 -9.24 -23.00
CA ALA A 839 -23.40 -8.51 -21.74
C ALA A 839 -23.63 -6.99 -21.92
N GLY A 840 -23.26 -6.42 -23.07
CA GLY A 840 -23.43 -4.98 -23.33
C GLY A 840 -22.58 -4.09 -22.41
N THR A 841 -23.13 -3.00 -21.90
CA THR A 841 -22.44 -2.12 -20.96
C THR A 841 -22.19 -2.87 -19.65
N ILE A 842 -20.93 -2.89 -19.19
CA ILE A 842 -20.55 -3.51 -17.92
C ILE A 842 -20.54 -2.44 -16.83
N GLY A 843 -19.83 -1.31 -17.06
CA GLY A 843 -19.79 -0.25 -16.09
C GLY A 843 -19.19 1.04 -16.66
N GLN A 844 -19.62 2.16 -16.10
CA GLN A 844 -19.16 3.49 -16.49
C GLN A 844 -18.98 4.35 -15.25
N ARG A 845 -17.92 5.17 -15.25
CA ARG A 845 -17.67 6.14 -14.20
C ARG A 845 -17.13 7.43 -14.79
N VAL A 846 -17.69 8.54 -14.33
CA VAL A 846 -17.17 9.88 -14.62
C VAL A 846 -17.14 10.68 -13.34
N GLY A 847 -16.01 11.30 -13.06
CA GLY A 847 -15.83 12.11 -11.86
C GLY A 847 -15.07 13.38 -12.17
N VAL A 848 -15.49 14.47 -11.55
CA VAL A 848 -14.85 15.77 -11.61
C VAL A 848 -14.31 16.11 -10.23
N VAL A 849 -13.04 16.50 -10.18
CA VAL A 849 -12.35 16.87 -8.94
C VAL A 849 -12.05 18.37 -8.98
N TYR A 850 -12.58 19.10 -8.02
CA TYR A 850 -12.16 20.48 -7.78
C TYR A 850 -11.01 20.53 -6.81
N ILE A 851 -9.89 21.12 -7.22
CA ILE A 851 -8.66 21.25 -6.47
C ILE A 851 -8.65 22.65 -5.82
N GLY A 852 -9.22 22.75 -4.64
CA GLY A 852 -9.19 23.98 -3.86
C GLY A 852 -7.83 24.16 -3.18
N GLU A 853 -7.60 25.35 -2.62
CA GLU A 853 -6.37 25.62 -1.83
C GLU A 853 -6.27 24.72 -0.60
N SER A 854 -7.38 24.52 0.08
CA SER A 854 -7.45 23.85 1.38
C SER A 854 -8.18 22.51 1.34
N PHE A 855 -8.97 22.26 0.29
CA PHE A 855 -9.83 21.09 0.17
C PHE A 855 -9.88 20.58 -1.27
N LEU A 856 -10.04 19.28 -1.38
CA LEU A 856 -10.45 18.63 -2.62
C LEU A 856 -11.94 18.30 -2.52
N PHE A 857 -12.66 18.50 -3.61
CA PHE A 857 -14.06 18.08 -3.77
C PHE A 857 -14.16 17.18 -4.99
N GLU A 858 -14.72 16.00 -4.82
CA GLU A 858 -15.02 15.08 -5.91
C GLU A 858 -16.53 14.95 -6.07
N LEU A 859 -17.01 15.08 -7.30
CA LEU A 859 -18.34 14.66 -7.69
C LEU A 859 -18.18 13.60 -8.76
N ALA A 860 -18.70 12.40 -8.53
CA ALA A 860 -18.63 11.32 -9.50
C ALA A 860 -19.98 10.64 -9.65
N VAL A 861 -20.25 10.20 -10.89
CA VAL A 861 -21.37 9.36 -11.27
C VAL A 861 -20.80 8.02 -11.70
N ASN A 862 -21.34 6.94 -11.21
CA ASN A 862 -21.01 5.59 -11.63
C ASN A 862 -22.28 4.81 -11.96
N TYR A 863 -22.19 4.01 -13.00
CA TYR A 863 -23.24 3.11 -13.42
C TYR A 863 -22.68 1.69 -13.50
N ASP A 864 -23.28 0.79 -12.72
CA ASP A 864 -23.04 -0.65 -12.75
C ASP A 864 -24.20 -1.32 -13.47
N ALA A 865 -23.96 -1.77 -14.69
CA ALA A 865 -24.97 -2.38 -15.51
C ALA A 865 -25.36 -3.79 -15.05
N ASN A 866 -24.45 -4.51 -14.41
CA ASN A 866 -24.72 -5.85 -13.89
C ASN A 866 -25.78 -5.82 -12.79
N ARG A 867 -25.76 -4.79 -11.96
CA ARG A 867 -26.71 -4.57 -10.85
C ARG A 867 -27.78 -3.54 -11.19
N ASP A 868 -27.76 -2.98 -12.41
CA ASP A 868 -28.58 -1.85 -12.81
C ASP A 868 -28.56 -0.72 -11.77
N ASN A 869 -27.36 -0.39 -11.28
CA ASN A 869 -27.16 0.54 -10.18
C ASN A 869 -26.51 1.83 -10.64
N LEU A 870 -27.26 2.94 -10.53
CA LEU A 870 -26.75 4.27 -10.76
C LEU A 870 -26.38 4.91 -9.42
N GLY A 871 -25.10 5.25 -9.25
CA GLY A 871 -24.58 5.86 -8.05
C GLY A 871 -24.07 7.28 -8.27
N LEU A 872 -24.33 8.15 -7.30
CA LEU A 872 -23.76 9.48 -7.18
C LEU A 872 -22.86 9.52 -5.98
N ARG A 873 -21.64 9.98 -6.16
CA ARG A 873 -20.66 10.11 -5.10
C ARG A 873 -20.25 11.56 -4.92
N PHE A 874 -20.30 12.01 -3.68
CA PHE A 874 -19.71 13.27 -3.26
C PHE A 874 -18.57 13.00 -2.29
N GLY A 875 -17.41 13.54 -2.62
CA GLY A 875 -16.22 13.39 -1.84
C GLY A 875 -15.64 14.73 -1.39
N PHE A 876 -15.14 14.78 -0.16
CA PHE A 876 -14.51 15.94 0.46
C PHE A 876 -13.27 15.52 1.24
N GLU A 877 -12.13 16.12 0.92
CA GLU A 877 -10.87 15.82 1.58
C GLU A 877 -10.08 17.09 1.92
N PRO A 878 -9.65 17.27 3.17
CA PRO A 878 -8.74 18.35 3.54
C PRO A 878 -7.33 18.08 3.00
N ARG A 879 -6.76 19.05 2.27
CA ARG A 879 -5.42 18.94 1.67
C ARG A 879 -4.27 19.03 2.66
N PHE A 880 -4.52 19.43 3.89
CA PHE A 880 -3.51 19.60 4.94
C PHE A 880 -3.24 18.30 5.72
N LEU A 881 -4.00 17.23 5.53
CA LEU A 881 -3.71 15.97 6.16
C LEU A 881 -2.59 15.24 5.39
N PRO A 882 -1.54 14.78 6.05
CA PRO A 882 -0.37 14.18 5.40
C PRO A 882 -0.67 12.83 4.74
N LYS A 883 -1.72 12.14 5.20
CA LYS A 883 -2.20 10.89 4.63
C LYS A 883 -3.68 11.01 4.34
N PRO A 884 -4.05 11.30 3.08
CA PRO A 884 -5.44 11.35 2.70
C PRO A 884 -6.06 9.97 2.88
N LYS A 885 -6.93 9.83 3.89
CA LYS A 885 -7.66 8.60 4.18
C LYS A 885 -9.16 8.74 3.94
N LEU A 886 -9.62 9.97 3.70
CA LEU A 886 -11.04 10.31 3.61
C LEU A 886 -11.67 9.83 2.31
N PHE A 887 -10.85 9.45 1.33
CA PHE A 887 -11.34 8.97 0.04
C PHE A 887 -10.85 7.57 -0.26
N ARG A 888 -11.69 6.60 0.01
CA ARG A 888 -11.62 5.33 -0.69
C ARG A 888 -12.64 5.37 -1.82
N PRO A 889 -12.24 5.17 -3.07
CA PRO A 889 -13.19 5.05 -4.15
C PRO A 889 -14.06 3.82 -3.92
N GLY A 890 -15.23 3.99 -3.32
CA GLY A 890 -16.33 3.04 -3.43
C GLY A 890 -16.98 3.28 -4.79
N GLY A 891 -17.03 2.29 -5.63
CA GLY A 891 -17.62 2.33 -6.96
C GLY A 891 -17.12 1.14 -7.75
N VAL A 892 -17.82 0.81 -8.83
CA VAL A 892 -17.40 -0.28 -9.72
C VAL A 892 -15.97 -0.05 -10.16
N ALA A 893 -15.06 -0.88 -9.69
CA ALA A 893 -13.70 -0.89 -10.18
C ALA A 893 -13.73 -1.50 -11.58
N ILE A 894 -13.67 -0.66 -12.59
CA ILE A 894 -13.55 -1.11 -13.97
C ILE A 894 -12.12 -1.59 -14.17
N ALA A 895 -11.94 -2.91 -14.24
CA ALA A 895 -10.65 -3.47 -14.52
C ALA A 895 -10.30 -3.30 -16.00
N PRO A 896 -9.13 -2.72 -16.37
CA PRO A 896 -8.71 -2.68 -17.77
C PRO A 896 -8.53 -4.07 -18.36
N ALA A 897 -8.64 -4.19 -19.67
CA ALA A 897 -8.22 -5.37 -20.38
C ALA A 897 -6.72 -5.61 -20.17
N GLY A 898 -6.30 -6.86 -20.01
CA GLY A 898 -4.92 -7.14 -19.65
C GLY A 898 -4.54 -6.68 -18.24
N SER A 899 -5.48 -6.66 -17.31
CA SER A 899 -5.34 -6.07 -15.96
C SER A 899 -4.22 -6.69 -15.13
N ARG A 900 -3.81 -7.92 -15.42
CA ARG A 900 -2.69 -8.55 -14.72
C ARG A 900 -1.36 -7.78 -14.84
N TRP A 901 -1.28 -6.85 -15.80
CA TRP A 901 -0.15 -5.94 -15.98
C TRP A 901 -0.23 -4.68 -15.16
N LEU A 902 -1.42 -4.38 -14.67
CA LEU A 902 -1.74 -3.17 -13.96
C LEU A 902 -1.95 -3.42 -12.46
N GLU A 903 -2.01 -4.70 -12.07
CA GLU A 903 -1.94 -5.15 -10.69
C GLU A 903 -0.48 -5.28 -10.25
#